data_093a4e916b16b7b741a682eb4ab36a78
#
_entry.id   093a4e916b16b7b741a682eb4ab36a78
#
_cell.length_a   1.000
_cell.length_b   1.000
_cell.length_c   1.000
_cell.angle_alpha   90.00
_cell.angle_beta   90.00
_cell.angle_gamma   90.00
#
_symmetry.space_group_name_H-M   'P 1'
#
loop_
_entity.id
_entity.type
_entity.pdbx_description
1 polymer ?
#
loop_
_entity_poly.entity_id
_entity_poly.type
_entity_poly.pdbx_seq_one_letter_code
_entity_poly.pdbx_strand_id
1 'polypeptide(L)'
;MVYRVQTGAWPPKETCISLRTGTTLHMNIQTPTLPSPHETDGANPAGIEKKKQRVRALVARIPFTSQTAKIVVVLAFSLLWLLVVLVRSEVSPNPKDLVTTSFMGLAALLQQGAVSGRDFLSTYGLAAQILAWAATLFTTTGSALNAYAMIGFFFGAASVLLVAAVLLVCGGISWKQCAIVYVFGALLNLFLEIPNFTAALLLLIAAFAYRTVAATTFQRQVAWAAITGVLCFVAQLVMFELVLYGSVVVVSTLVAGAILRRDSMVLLMIKVFIATLAVANLGLVIWFRFTSSSYGLLLDYQGYAWEMIRAFNMSMGLLWELDLLKTIILGIVALYVVVVCLRALRSSEPLEACLLASFLFASLVWLNSALVRSDTAHIAQAFSPIVFVFLLIGWSEWKSRNGRLVWVILASGLLFAWPVAGFSAPGDLLKLLRGEVSAKSRLREISGSSKPLELLPASVFTRELRNRRELPLLVFPQETYIGIGLKRSLFSPILESQAASTGTLERYYVDALEKRGPAGLEIIYGLETEDFSPVDGVEAITRTPKIFEYIYRNFELASSEGHQDSHYVVHARPQPRDIVHENLPFTVPRQMAGSGILKLETATACGIVRVEMALKFRKNPYLFRPSGIELNFNDGDQNVWRGLVRPLEINKPFTTYISLLDRTTFQNVFGESPVESRMWDHLEYHPLKADLLGSESARIEITHLACLNPQMFAVPQ
;
A
#
# COMPACT_ATOMS: atom_id res chain seq x y z
N MET A 1 22.15 -19.43 -17.86
CA MET A 1 21.89 -18.16 -18.54
C MET A 1 21.43 -17.19 -17.45
N VAL A 2 22.31 -16.29 -17.04
CA VAL A 2 22.06 -15.35 -15.94
C VAL A 2 21.47 -14.12 -16.58
N TYR A 3 20.18 -13.86 -16.40
CA TYR A 3 19.56 -12.61 -16.80
C TYR A 3 19.93 -11.51 -15.79
N ARG A 4 20.78 -10.60 -16.24
CA ARG A 4 21.03 -9.33 -15.58
C ARG A 4 19.84 -8.42 -15.84
N VAL A 5 18.98 -8.22 -14.86
CA VAL A 5 18.07 -7.08 -14.83
C VAL A 5 18.95 -5.85 -14.71
N GLN A 6 18.97 -5.02 -15.74
CA GLN A 6 19.57 -3.70 -15.66
C GLN A 6 18.71 -2.84 -14.73
N THR A 7 19.13 -2.77 -13.49
CA THR A 7 18.74 -1.65 -12.62
C THR A 7 19.38 -0.41 -13.25
N GLY A 8 18.52 0.48 -13.75
CA GLY A 8 18.95 1.75 -14.34
C GLY A 8 19.78 2.53 -13.33
N ALA A 9 21.09 2.48 -13.52
CA ALA A 9 22.01 3.38 -12.85
C ALA A 9 21.77 4.79 -13.40
N TRP A 10 21.57 5.74 -12.52
CA TRP A 10 21.53 7.15 -12.84
C TRP A 10 22.80 7.57 -13.60
N PRO A 11 22.70 8.29 -14.72
CA PRO A 11 23.89 8.79 -15.39
C PRO A 11 24.59 9.81 -14.50
N PRO A 12 25.94 9.85 -14.54
CA PRO A 12 26.70 10.85 -13.81
C PRO A 12 26.40 12.24 -14.37
N LYS A 13 26.33 13.21 -13.46
CA LYS A 13 26.17 14.63 -13.79
C LYS A 13 27.22 15.05 -14.82
N GLU A 14 26.80 15.25 -16.04
CA GLU A 14 27.64 15.90 -17.04
C GLU A 14 27.78 17.40 -16.74
N THR A 15 29.01 17.80 -16.75
CA THR A 15 29.51 19.17 -16.60
C THR A 15 28.93 20.09 -17.69
N CYS A 16 28.15 21.07 -17.32
CA CYS A 16 27.72 22.12 -18.23
C CYS A 16 28.90 22.93 -18.68
N ILE A 17 29.13 22.90 -19.99
CA ILE A 17 30.07 23.80 -20.71
C ILE A 17 29.38 25.16 -20.86
N SER A 18 30.07 26.18 -20.36
CA SER A 18 29.74 27.59 -20.45
C SER A 18 29.73 28.09 -21.91
N LEU A 19 28.61 28.59 -22.35
CA LEU A 19 28.56 29.50 -23.51
C LEU A 19 28.33 30.92 -23.01
N ARG A 20 29.37 31.74 -23.15
CA ARG A 20 29.33 33.19 -22.97
C ARG A 20 28.47 33.83 -24.06
N THR A 21 27.45 34.57 -23.67
CA THR A 21 27.05 35.77 -24.41
C THR A 21 26.76 36.87 -23.39
N GLY A 22 27.49 37.95 -23.51
CA GLY A 22 27.43 39.07 -22.58
C GLY A 22 26.19 39.95 -22.80
N THR A 23 25.57 40.30 -21.71
CA THR A 23 24.86 41.57 -21.58
C THR A 23 24.88 41.94 -20.08
N THR A 24 25.65 42.98 -19.81
CA THR A 24 25.78 43.58 -18.46
C THR A 24 24.55 44.40 -18.15
N LEU A 25 23.72 43.91 -17.24
CA LEU A 25 22.67 44.70 -16.60
C LEU A 25 23.11 45.01 -15.17
N HIS A 26 23.51 46.27 -14.96
CA HIS A 26 23.79 46.79 -13.61
C HIS A 26 22.46 46.89 -12.85
N MET A 27 22.19 45.96 -11.95
CA MET A 27 21.23 46.15 -10.88
C MET A 27 21.94 46.57 -9.59
N ASN A 28 21.65 47.79 -9.19
CA ASN A 28 22.02 48.33 -7.89
C ASN A 28 21.26 47.55 -6.79
N ILE A 29 21.92 46.57 -6.16
CA ILE A 29 21.40 45.92 -4.96
C ILE A 29 21.93 46.71 -3.78
N GLN A 30 21.07 47.53 -3.18
CA GLN A 30 21.30 48.05 -1.85
C GLN A 30 21.27 46.87 -0.83
N THR A 31 22.44 46.58 -0.29
CA THR A 31 22.59 45.68 0.85
C THR A 31 21.87 46.25 2.08
N PRO A 32 20.89 45.58 2.69
CA PRO A 32 20.38 46.01 3.97
C PRO A 32 21.46 45.80 5.04
N THR A 33 21.80 46.85 5.72
CA THR A 33 22.64 46.85 6.92
C THR A 33 22.02 45.96 7.97
N LEU A 34 22.73 44.90 8.35
CA LEU A 34 22.40 44.06 9.51
C LEU A 34 22.40 44.91 10.77
N PRO A 35 21.35 44.83 11.59
CA PRO A 35 21.39 45.48 12.92
C PRO A 35 22.45 44.77 13.77
N SER A 36 23.20 45.58 14.52
CA SER A 36 24.21 45.15 15.49
C SER A 36 23.65 44.11 16.46
N PRO A 37 24.46 43.15 16.92
CA PRO A 37 24.01 42.15 17.89
C PRO A 37 23.68 42.89 19.22
N HIS A 38 22.38 42.94 19.52
CA HIS A 38 21.93 43.27 20.84
C HIS A 38 22.50 42.25 21.83
N GLU A 39 23.11 42.74 22.88
CA GLU A 39 23.57 42.01 24.06
C GLU A 39 22.52 41.00 24.47
N THR A 40 22.87 39.73 24.41
CA THR A 40 22.07 38.67 25.01
C THR A 40 22.09 38.84 26.48
N ASP A 41 20.93 39.21 27.05
CA ASP A 41 20.66 39.22 28.47
C ASP A 41 21.27 38.00 29.13
N GLY A 42 22.21 38.22 30.01
CA GLY A 42 22.94 37.21 30.76
C GLY A 42 21.96 36.33 31.53
N ALA A 43 21.72 35.14 30.99
CA ALA A 43 20.94 34.12 31.67
C ALA A 43 21.56 33.90 33.06
N ASN A 44 20.86 34.35 34.11
CA ASN A 44 21.30 34.26 35.49
C ASN A 44 21.63 32.78 35.84
N PRO A 45 22.91 32.41 35.99
CA PRO A 45 23.31 31.00 36.21
C PRO A 45 22.70 30.41 37.48
N ALA A 46 22.42 31.25 38.50
CA ALA A 46 21.74 30.85 39.72
C ALA A 46 20.27 30.40 39.46
N GLY A 47 19.59 30.98 38.47
CA GLY A 47 18.24 30.54 38.06
C GLY A 47 18.20 29.18 37.42
N ILE A 48 19.21 28.89 36.62
CA ILE A 48 19.36 27.57 35.93
C ILE A 48 19.67 26.47 36.95
N GLU A 49 20.56 26.77 37.93
CA GLU A 49 20.92 25.84 39.00
C GLU A 49 19.76 25.51 39.93
N LYS A 50 18.97 26.53 40.33
CA LYS A 50 17.71 26.34 41.08
C LYS A 50 16.68 25.52 40.32
N LYS A 51 16.58 25.70 39.02
CA LYS A 51 15.67 24.91 38.16
C LYS A 51 16.13 23.46 38.06
N LYS A 52 17.45 23.23 37.93
CA LYS A 52 18.06 21.88 37.96
C LYS A 52 17.87 21.18 39.30
N GLN A 53 18.04 21.90 40.42
CA GLN A 53 17.80 21.38 41.76
C GLN A 53 16.33 21.03 42.01
N ARG A 54 15.38 21.87 41.55
CA ARG A 54 13.93 21.57 41.63
C ARG A 54 13.57 20.33 40.83
N VAL A 55 14.10 20.16 39.60
CA VAL A 55 13.88 18.96 38.76
C VAL A 55 14.50 17.73 39.43
N ARG A 56 15.73 17.82 39.98
CA ARG A 56 16.35 16.72 40.75
C ARG A 56 15.55 16.34 41.99
N ALA A 57 15.04 17.29 42.72
CA ALA A 57 14.19 17.07 43.90
C ALA A 57 12.82 16.47 43.52
N LEU A 58 12.26 16.84 42.38
CA LEU A 58 11.01 16.28 41.88
C LEU A 58 11.22 14.80 41.43
N VAL A 59 12.31 14.52 40.71
CA VAL A 59 12.67 13.18 40.26
C VAL A 59 12.99 12.26 41.46
N ALA A 60 13.65 12.79 42.52
CA ALA A 60 13.97 12.00 43.72
C ALA A 60 12.72 11.65 44.57
N ARG A 61 11.60 12.38 44.40
CA ARG A 61 10.34 12.12 45.12
C ARG A 61 9.42 11.11 44.46
N ILE A 62 9.68 10.71 43.22
CA ILE A 62 8.88 9.69 42.52
C ILE A 62 9.35 8.32 43.03
N PRO A 63 8.52 7.52 43.70
CA PRO A 63 8.90 6.15 44.04
C PRO A 63 9.07 5.37 42.75
N PHE A 64 10.32 5.15 42.31
CA PHE A 64 10.64 4.41 41.10
C PHE A 64 10.34 2.93 41.32
N THR A 65 9.04 2.58 41.32
CA THR A 65 8.65 1.18 41.17
C THR A 65 9.00 0.73 39.74
N SER A 66 9.21 -0.54 39.54
CA SER A 66 9.45 -1.11 38.20
C SER A 66 8.35 -0.74 37.20
N GLN A 67 7.13 -0.58 37.66
CA GLN A 67 5.97 -0.15 36.85
C GLN A 67 6.08 1.34 36.45
N THR A 68 6.42 2.22 37.41
CA THR A 68 6.60 3.65 37.12
C THR A 68 7.74 3.87 36.13
N ALA A 69 8.87 3.16 36.31
CA ALA A 69 9.99 3.19 35.36
C ALA A 69 9.55 2.77 33.94
N LYS A 70 8.73 1.74 33.85
CA LYS A 70 8.17 1.26 32.57
C LYS A 70 7.33 2.34 31.89
N ILE A 71 6.41 2.96 32.61
CA ILE A 71 5.54 4.03 32.07
C ILE A 71 6.38 5.22 31.58
N VAL A 72 7.35 5.67 32.38
CA VAL A 72 8.24 6.78 32.02
C VAL A 72 9.05 6.46 30.76
N VAL A 73 9.63 5.27 30.68
CA VAL A 73 10.37 4.83 29.50
C VAL A 73 9.46 4.80 28.26
N VAL A 74 8.29 4.18 28.37
CA VAL A 74 7.34 4.09 27.25
C VAL A 74 6.95 5.49 26.78
N LEU A 75 6.59 6.41 27.66
CA LEU A 75 6.19 7.76 27.29
C LEU A 75 7.35 8.57 26.68
N ALA A 76 8.53 8.54 27.30
CA ALA A 76 9.68 9.29 26.81
C ALA A 76 10.13 8.82 25.41
N PHE A 77 10.22 7.52 25.21
CA PHE A 77 10.64 6.96 23.92
C PHE A 77 9.53 7.03 22.86
N SER A 78 8.25 6.96 23.26
CA SER A 78 7.16 7.24 22.31
C SER A 78 7.25 8.66 21.77
N LEU A 79 7.56 9.64 22.61
CA LEU A 79 7.77 11.01 22.14
C LEU A 79 8.94 11.10 21.14
N LEU A 80 10.08 10.46 21.46
CA LEU A 80 11.21 10.40 20.52
C LEU A 80 10.84 9.75 19.20
N TRP A 81 10.09 8.65 19.24
CA TRP A 81 9.65 7.97 18.03
C TRP A 81 8.66 8.78 17.22
N LEU A 82 7.76 9.52 17.88
CA LEU A 82 6.87 10.49 17.21
C LEU A 82 7.66 11.58 16.47
N LEU A 83 8.79 12.01 17.03
CA LEU A 83 9.69 12.95 16.32
C LEU A 83 10.31 12.31 15.09
N VAL A 84 10.68 11.02 15.14
CA VAL A 84 11.16 10.27 13.95
C VAL A 84 10.07 10.19 12.90
N VAL A 85 8.83 9.88 13.27
CA VAL A 85 7.68 9.85 12.35
C VAL A 85 7.46 11.21 11.72
N LEU A 86 7.52 12.29 12.52
CA LEU A 86 7.36 13.66 12.02
C LEU A 86 8.42 14.03 10.96
N VAL A 87 9.66 13.63 11.20
CA VAL A 87 10.77 13.88 10.25
C VAL A 87 10.60 13.09 8.96
N ARG A 88 10.17 11.83 9.07
CA ARG A 88 9.98 10.94 7.91
C ARG A 88 8.74 11.28 7.09
N SER A 89 7.74 11.95 7.66
CA SER A 89 6.52 12.28 6.93
C SER A 89 6.86 13.07 5.68
N GLU A 90 6.53 12.53 4.54
CA GLU A 90 6.76 13.18 3.25
C GLU A 90 5.95 14.46 3.16
N VAL A 91 6.60 15.54 2.71
CA VAL A 91 5.96 16.85 2.58
C VAL A 91 5.38 17.05 1.19
N SER A 92 6.01 16.44 0.21
CA SER A 92 5.56 16.52 -1.20
C SER A 92 4.96 15.18 -1.61
N PRO A 93 3.70 15.17 -2.08
CA PRO A 93 3.11 13.96 -2.61
C PRO A 93 3.92 13.49 -3.82
N ASN A 94 4.20 12.19 -3.89
CA ASN A 94 4.72 11.58 -5.10
C ASN A 94 3.51 11.16 -5.97
N PRO A 95 3.24 11.84 -7.09
CA PRO A 95 2.08 11.53 -7.92
C PRO A 95 2.19 10.14 -8.59
N LYS A 96 3.40 9.60 -8.67
CA LYS A 96 3.66 8.26 -9.21
C LYS A 96 3.37 7.15 -8.18
N ASP A 97 3.24 7.50 -6.91
CA ASP A 97 2.93 6.55 -5.86
C ASP A 97 1.41 6.32 -5.77
N LEU A 98 1.02 5.09 -5.99
CA LEU A 98 -0.36 4.64 -5.94
C LEU A 98 -1.04 4.94 -4.60
N VAL A 99 -0.33 4.70 -3.49
CA VAL A 99 -0.87 4.91 -2.14
C VAL A 99 -1.16 6.39 -1.89
N THR A 100 -0.23 7.26 -2.31
CA THR A 100 -0.39 8.73 -2.26
C THR A 100 -1.64 9.18 -3.00
N THR A 101 -1.77 8.74 -4.25
CA THR A 101 -2.92 9.08 -5.11
C THR A 101 -4.23 8.59 -4.53
N SER A 102 -4.25 7.37 -3.99
CA SER A 102 -5.44 6.77 -3.37
C SER A 102 -5.90 7.55 -2.13
N PHE A 103 -4.99 7.91 -1.22
CA PHE A 103 -5.37 8.69 -0.03
C PHE A 103 -5.82 10.11 -0.36
N MET A 104 -5.20 10.76 -1.34
CA MET A 104 -5.67 12.06 -1.82
C MET A 104 -7.07 11.97 -2.45
N GLY A 105 -7.30 10.96 -3.30
CA GLY A 105 -8.61 10.70 -3.91
C GLY A 105 -9.68 10.41 -2.86
N LEU A 106 -9.35 9.58 -1.87
CA LEU A 106 -10.23 9.28 -0.75
C LEU A 106 -10.65 10.54 0.02
N ALA A 107 -9.68 11.37 0.39
CA ALA A 107 -9.93 12.63 1.07
C ALA A 107 -10.83 13.57 0.23
N ALA A 108 -10.58 13.65 -1.06
CA ALA A 108 -11.37 14.50 -1.98
C ALA A 108 -12.80 13.99 -2.13
N LEU A 109 -13.03 12.69 -2.31
CA LEU A 109 -14.38 12.10 -2.40
C LEU A 109 -15.19 12.35 -1.12
N LEU A 110 -14.56 12.17 0.03
CA LEU A 110 -15.20 12.43 1.33
C LEU A 110 -15.53 13.91 1.54
N GLN A 111 -14.68 14.83 1.07
CA GLN A 111 -14.97 16.27 1.09
C GLN A 111 -16.14 16.65 0.18
N GLN A 112 -16.36 15.90 -0.89
CA GLN A 112 -17.51 16.07 -1.80
C GLN A 112 -18.80 15.45 -1.24
N GLY A 113 -18.77 14.86 -0.05
CA GLY A 113 -19.92 14.19 0.57
C GLY A 113 -20.22 12.80 0.01
N ALA A 114 -19.27 12.20 -0.72
CA ALA A 114 -19.41 10.84 -1.21
C ALA A 114 -19.40 9.84 -0.05
N VAL A 115 -20.24 8.83 -0.11
CA VAL A 115 -20.39 7.80 0.92
C VAL A 115 -19.81 6.48 0.41
N SER A 116 -18.87 5.93 1.18
CA SER A 116 -18.30 4.63 0.87
C SER A 116 -19.35 3.53 0.85
N GLY A 117 -19.27 2.65 -0.12
CA GLY A 117 -20.24 1.57 -0.35
C GLY A 117 -21.47 2.00 -1.15
N ARG A 118 -21.76 3.29 -1.25
CA ARG A 118 -22.83 3.83 -2.09
C ARG A 118 -22.30 4.50 -3.35
N ASP A 119 -21.35 5.40 -3.18
CA ASP A 119 -20.85 6.26 -4.26
C ASP A 119 -19.49 5.78 -4.77
N PHE A 120 -18.73 5.08 -3.92
CA PHE A 120 -17.44 4.48 -4.27
C PHE A 120 -17.10 3.31 -3.37
N LEU A 121 -16.17 2.46 -3.85
CA LEU A 121 -15.50 1.43 -3.07
C LEU A 121 -14.04 1.81 -2.84
N SER A 122 -13.49 1.44 -1.69
CA SER A 122 -12.09 1.60 -1.35
C SER A 122 -11.56 0.35 -0.66
N THR A 123 -10.29 0.04 -0.90
CA THR A 123 -9.55 -1.01 -0.19
C THR A 123 -9.37 -0.70 1.29
N TYR A 124 -9.42 0.60 1.63
CA TYR A 124 -9.33 1.09 2.99
C TYR A 124 -10.69 1.13 3.67
N GLY A 125 -10.78 0.57 4.88
CA GLY A 125 -12.01 0.54 5.66
C GLY A 125 -12.42 1.91 6.21
N LEU A 126 -13.58 1.94 6.86
CA LEU A 126 -14.21 3.19 7.34
C LEU A 126 -13.34 4.00 8.32
N ALA A 127 -12.54 3.35 9.17
CA ALA A 127 -11.66 4.06 10.10
C ALA A 127 -10.52 4.79 9.36
N ALA A 128 -9.95 4.17 8.34
CA ALA A 128 -8.95 4.82 7.48
C ALA A 128 -9.56 6.00 6.70
N GLN A 129 -10.81 5.88 6.27
CA GLN A 129 -11.55 6.95 5.61
C GLN A 129 -11.80 8.13 6.56
N ILE A 130 -12.21 7.87 7.80
CA ILE A 130 -12.37 8.90 8.83
C ILE A 130 -11.04 9.60 9.12
N LEU A 131 -9.93 8.86 9.21
CA LEU A 131 -8.61 9.45 9.37
C LEU A 131 -8.19 10.32 8.18
N ALA A 132 -8.48 9.87 6.95
CA ALA A 132 -8.22 10.65 5.74
C ALA A 132 -9.04 11.95 5.72
N TRP A 133 -10.32 11.88 6.06
CA TRP A 133 -11.16 13.06 6.19
C TRP A 133 -10.65 13.99 7.32
N ALA A 134 -10.38 13.45 8.49
CA ALA A 134 -9.87 14.22 9.62
C ALA A 134 -8.54 14.91 9.28
N ALA A 135 -7.66 14.27 8.53
CA ALA A 135 -6.40 14.85 8.09
C ALA A 135 -6.61 16.17 7.32
N THR A 136 -7.68 16.29 6.53
CA THR A 136 -7.99 17.52 5.79
C THR A 136 -8.30 18.69 6.72
N LEU A 137 -8.85 18.43 7.92
CA LEU A 137 -9.16 19.47 8.91
C LEU A 137 -7.89 20.09 9.52
N PHE A 138 -6.77 19.37 9.48
CA PHE A 138 -5.49 19.84 10.03
C PHE A 138 -4.57 20.43 8.95
N THR A 139 -5.02 20.49 7.69
CA THR A 139 -4.28 21.20 6.65
C THR A 139 -4.67 22.67 6.62
N THR A 140 -3.70 23.55 6.35
CA THR A 140 -3.94 25.00 6.33
C THR A 140 -4.89 25.44 5.22
N THR A 141 -4.98 24.66 4.15
CA THR A 141 -5.81 24.96 2.97
C THR A 141 -7.08 24.14 2.90
N GLY A 142 -7.26 23.15 3.81
CA GLY A 142 -8.35 22.18 3.71
C GLY A 142 -8.28 21.30 2.46
N SER A 143 -7.20 21.39 1.68
CA SER A 143 -7.07 20.68 0.42
C SER A 143 -6.72 19.21 0.61
N ALA A 144 -7.40 18.33 -0.12
CA ALA A 144 -7.09 16.90 -0.17
C ALA A 144 -5.63 16.62 -0.61
N LEU A 145 -5.03 17.51 -1.42
CA LEU A 145 -3.63 17.42 -1.83
C LEU A 145 -2.66 17.50 -0.66
N ASN A 146 -2.97 18.35 0.33
CA ASN A 146 -2.14 18.52 1.52
C ASN A 146 -2.47 17.49 2.59
N ALA A 147 -3.58 16.78 2.47
CA ALA A 147 -3.99 15.76 3.44
C ALA A 147 -3.04 14.54 3.44
N TYR A 148 -2.38 14.22 2.32
CA TYR A 148 -1.54 13.04 2.21
C TYR A 148 -0.43 12.99 3.28
N ALA A 149 0.37 14.05 3.39
CA ALA A 149 1.45 14.11 4.36
C ALA A 149 0.94 14.01 5.81
N MET A 150 -0.21 14.63 6.09
CA MET A 150 -0.87 14.57 7.39
C MET A 150 -1.44 13.17 7.66
N ILE A 151 -1.99 12.48 6.67
CA ILE A 151 -2.44 11.09 6.76
C ILE A 151 -1.26 10.18 7.12
N GLY A 152 -0.13 10.31 6.42
CA GLY A 152 1.09 9.56 6.71
C GLY A 152 1.58 9.78 8.15
N PHE A 153 1.58 11.03 8.60
CA PHE A 153 1.90 11.37 9.98
C PHE A 153 0.93 10.73 10.99
N PHE A 154 -0.38 10.76 10.73
CA PHE A 154 -1.38 10.17 11.63
C PHE A 154 -1.25 8.65 11.72
N PHE A 155 -1.05 7.96 10.61
CA PHE A 155 -0.82 6.51 10.63
C PHE A 155 0.48 6.15 11.36
N GLY A 156 1.55 6.88 11.12
CA GLY A 156 2.81 6.68 11.82
C GLY A 156 2.67 6.95 13.33
N ALA A 157 2.01 8.04 13.71
CA ALA A 157 1.76 8.36 15.12
C ALA A 157 0.86 7.30 15.79
N ALA A 158 -0.20 6.85 15.10
CA ALA A 158 -1.05 5.78 15.60
C ALA A 158 -0.27 4.47 15.82
N SER A 159 0.66 4.13 14.91
CA SER A 159 1.54 2.98 15.07
C SER A 159 2.36 3.04 16.35
N VAL A 160 2.97 4.20 16.62
CA VAL A 160 3.76 4.43 17.87
C VAL A 160 2.89 4.29 19.10
N LEU A 161 1.67 4.85 19.08
CA LEU A 161 0.73 4.75 20.20
C LEU A 161 0.23 3.32 20.42
N LEU A 162 -0.01 2.56 19.34
CA LEU A 162 -0.38 1.15 19.43
C LEU A 162 0.75 0.32 20.04
N VAL A 163 2.01 0.53 19.65
CA VAL A 163 3.17 -0.13 20.28
C VAL A 163 3.29 0.23 21.75
N ALA A 164 3.11 1.50 22.09
CA ALA A 164 3.06 1.92 23.48
C ALA A 164 1.99 1.15 24.27
N ALA A 165 0.78 1.04 23.71
CA ALA A 165 -0.32 0.29 24.31
C ALA A 165 0.03 -1.20 24.47
N VAL A 166 0.62 -1.85 23.45
CA VAL A 166 1.11 -3.25 23.53
C VAL A 166 2.05 -3.41 24.73
N LEU A 167 3.08 -2.56 24.80
CA LEU A 167 4.09 -2.65 25.86
C LEU A 167 3.51 -2.37 27.25
N LEU A 168 2.56 -1.44 27.38
CA LEU A 168 1.91 -1.13 28.67
C LEU A 168 0.93 -2.24 29.10
N VAL A 169 0.16 -2.78 28.15
CA VAL A 169 -0.80 -3.84 28.42
C VAL A 169 -0.11 -5.14 28.83
N CYS A 170 1.04 -5.48 28.24
CA CYS A 170 1.77 -6.70 28.56
C CYS A 170 2.47 -6.58 29.93
N GLY A 171 1.91 -7.23 30.96
CA GLY A 171 2.41 -7.17 32.34
C GLY A 171 3.81 -7.76 32.56
N GLY A 172 4.18 -8.79 31.77
CA GLY A 172 5.45 -9.50 31.90
C GLY A 172 6.67 -8.78 31.26
N ILE A 173 6.46 -7.70 30.51
CA ILE A 173 7.52 -6.96 29.81
C ILE A 173 8.16 -5.95 30.79
N SER A 174 9.48 -6.07 30.99
CA SER A 174 10.25 -5.16 31.84
C SER A 174 10.49 -3.82 31.15
N TRP A 175 10.80 -2.76 31.94
CA TRP A 175 11.15 -1.45 31.38
C TRP A 175 12.39 -1.50 30.47
N LYS A 176 13.33 -2.41 30.72
CA LYS A 176 14.54 -2.60 29.89
C LYS A 176 14.19 -3.17 28.52
N GLN A 177 13.27 -4.14 28.45
CA GLN A 177 12.74 -4.66 27.18
C GLN A 177 12.00 -3.58 26.41
N CYS A 178 11.20 -2.75 27.11
CA CYS A 178 10.57 -1.58 26.48
C CYS A 178 11.60 -0.61 25.88
N ALA A 179 12.68 -0.31 26.60
CA ALA A 179 13.73 0.57 26.09
C ALA A 179 14.41 -0.01 24.83
N ILE A 180 14.70 -1.32 24.82
CA ILE A 180 15.27 -2.00 23.64
C ILE A 180 14.34 -1.90 22.45
N VAL A 181 13.06 -2.24 22.62
CA VAL A 181 12.06 -2.15 21.55
C VAL A 181 11.98 -0.74 20.98
N TYR A 182 11.97 0.28 21.84
CA TYR A 182 11.89 1.64 21.35
C TYR A 182 13.15 2.12 20.65
N VAL A 183 14.33 1.91 21.23
CA VAL A 183 15.59 2.36 20.64
C VAL A 183 15.84 1.67 19.29
N PHE A 184 15.78 0.36 19.26
CA PHE A 184 16.03 -0.39 18.04
C PHE A 184 14.85 -0.31 17.07
N GLY A 185 13.60 -0.28 17.57
CA GLY A 185 12.43 -0.07 16.75
C GLY A 185 12.42 1.30 16.08
N ALA A 186 12.80 2.37 16.80
CA ALA A 186 12.94 3.70 16.21
C ALA A 186 14.07 3.74 15.17
N LEU A 187 15.23 3.11 15.45
CA LEU A 187 16.31 2.97 14.49
C LEU A 187 15.85 2.19 13.26
N LEU A 188 15.21 1.04 13.43
CA LEU A 188 14.69 0.24 12.32
C LEU A 188 13.54 0.94 11.59
N ASN A 189 12.74 1.76 12.26
CA ASN A 189 11.72 2.57 11.61
C ASN A 189 12.30 3.60 10.64
N LEU A 190 13.52 4.06 10.86
CA LEU A 190 14.21 4.91 9.87
C LEU A 190 14.49 4.15 8.56
N PHE A 191 14.48 2.81 8.58
CA PHE A 191 14.85 1.96 7.46
C PHE A 191 13.72 1.05 6.95
N LEU A 192 12.86 0.56 7.84
CA LEU A 192 11.96 -0.57 7.57
C LEU A 192 10.47 -0.31 7.86
N GLU A 193 10.06 0.90 8.20
CA GLU A 193 8.69 1.19 8.65
C GLU A 193 8.17 0.24 9.76
N ILE A 194 9.02 -0.03 10.75
CA ILE A 194 8.68 -0.94 11.85
C ILE A 194 8.24 -0.14 13.08
N PRO A 195 7.10 -0.49 13.69
CA PRO A 195 6.05 -1.34 13.16
C PRO A 195 5.09 -0.58 12.25
N ASN A 196 4.60 -1.28 11.23
CA ASN A 196 3.47 -0.82 10.44
C ASN A 196 2.21 -0.73 11.32
N PHE A 197 1.31 0.21 11.03
CA PHE A 197 0.07 0.44 11.78
C PHE A 197 -0.79 -0.83 11.92
N THR A 198 -0.97 -1.57 10.84
CA THR A 198 -1.78 -2.81 10.83
C THR A 198 -1.13 -3.93 11.63
N ALA A 199 0.19 -4.06 11.52
CA ALA A 199 0.97 -5.00 12.31
C ALA A 199 0.92 -4.67 13.83
N ALA A 200 1.04 -3.38 14.17
CA ALA A 200 0.94 -2.91 15.55
C ALA A 200 -0.46 -3.18 16.14
N LEU A 201 -1.50 -3.04 15.34
CA LEU A 201 -2.88 -3.35 15.74
C LEU A 201 -3.07 -4.84 16.01
N LEU A 202 -2.52 -5.72 15.16
CA LEU A 202 -2.55 -7.18 15.39
C LEU A 202 -1.77 -7.58 16.66
N LEU A 203 -0.61 -6.96 16.90
CA LEU A 203 0.14 -7.17 18.13
C LEU A 203 -0.64 -6.69 19.36
N LEU A 204 -1.40 -5.61 19.24
CA LEU A 204 -2.28 -5.16 20.33
C LEU A 204 -3.41 -6.14 20.59
N ILE A 205 -4.06 -6.67 19.56
CA ILE A 205 -5.07 -7.73 19.66
C ILE A 205 -4.46 -8.95 20.38
N ALA A 206 -3.26 -9.38 19.97
CA ALA A 206 -2.54 -10.47 20.63
C ALA A 206 -2.26 -10.20 22.11
N ALA A 207 -1.84 -8.97 22.45
CA ALA A 207 -1.59 -8.55 23.82
C ALA A 207 -2.86 -8.62 24.69
N PHE A 208 -4.00 -8.18 24.17
CA PHE A 208 -5.29 -8.25 24.88
C PHE A 208 -5.82 -9.69 24.98
N ALA A 209 -5.65 -10.50 23.94
CA ALA A 209 -5.96 -11.93 24.00
C ALA A 209 -5.11 -12.64 25.06
N TYR A 210 -3.80 -12.34 25.14
CA TYR A 210 -2.94 -12.79 26.22
C TYR A 210 -3.44 -12.34 27.60
N ARG A 211 -3.87 -11.07 27.75
CA ARG A 211 -4.41 -10.57 29.02
C ARG A 211 -5.67 -11.32 29.46
N THR A 212 -6.48 -11.78 28.51
CA THR A 212 -7.62 -12.66 28.80
C THR A 212 -7.16 -13.94 29.49
N VAL A 213 -6.10 -14.58 28.96
CA VAL A 213 -5.51 -15.79 29.55
C VAL A 213 -4.82 -15.50 30.88
N ALA A 214 -4.09 -14.38 30.99
CA ALA A 214 -3.30 -14.04 32.17
C ALA A 214 -4.16 -13.55 33.37
N ALA A 215 -5.41 -13.19 33.14
CA ALA A 215 -6.29 -12.69 34.21
C ALA A 215 -6.64 -13.79 35.23
N THR A 216 -6.61 -13.39 36.51
CA THR A 216 -6.82 -14.30 37.62
C THR A 216 -8.28 -14.41 38.07
N THR A 217 -9.13 -13.47 37.70
CA THR A 217 -10.56 -13.46 38.05
C THR A 217 -11.42 -13.56 36.79
N PHE A 218 -12.55 -14.28 36.94
CA PHE A 218 -13.52 -14.47 35.86
C PHE A 218 -13.98 -13.13 35.22
N GLN A 219 -14.31 -12.16 36.05
CA GLN A 219 -14.76 -10.83 35.57
C GLN A 219 -13.70 -10.14 34.68
N ARG A 220 -12.43 -10.22 35.07
CA ARG A 220 -11.34 -9.66 34.27
C ARG A 220 -11.12 -10.42 32.96
N GLN A 221 -11.27 -11.77 32.98
CA GLN A 221 -11.20 -12.57 31.76
C GLN A 221 -12.28 -12.14 30.77
N VAL A 222 -13.54 -12.02 31.24
CA VAL A 222 -14.67 -11.55 30.42
C VAL A 222 -14.43 -10.15 29.89
N ALA A 223 -13.98 -9.22 30.73
CA ALA A 223 -13.70 -7.85 30.32
C ALA A 223 -12.61 -7.79 29.22
N TRP A 224 -11.51 -8.52 29.40
CA TRP A 224 -10.45 -8.56 28.39
C TRP A 224 -10.88 -9.24 27.10
N ALA A 225 -11.66 -10.32 27.15
CA ALA A 225 -12.23 -10.96 25.97
C ALA A 225 -13.16 -10.02 25.19
N ALA A 226 -14.01 -9.27 25.90
CA ALA A 226 -14.88 -8.28 25.31
C ALA A 226 -14.08 -7.13 24.64
N ILE A 227 -13.09 -6.57 25.33
CA ILE A 227 -12.21 -5.54 24.75
C ILE A 227 -11.52 -6.07 23.49
N THR A 228 -11.07 -7.32 23.51
CA THR A 228 -10.44 -7.96 22.35
C THR A 228 -11.42 -8.05 21.17
N GLY A 229 -12.69 -8.35 21.43
CA GLY A 229 -13.75 -8.34 20.41
C GLY A 229 -13.97 -6.95 19.80
N VAL A 230 -13.99 -5.90 20.63
CA VAL A 230 -14.07 -4.51 20.16
C VAL A 230 -12.83 -4.14 19.32
N LEU A 231 -11.63 -4.54 19.75
CA LEU A 231 -10.41 -4.27 18.97
C LEU A 231 -10.39 -4.97 17.61
N CYS A 232 -10.90 -6.21 17.52
CA CYS A 232 -11.06 -6.90 16.24
C CYS A 232 -12.08 -6.19 15.34
N PHE A 233 -13.15 -5.64 15.91
CA PHE A 233 -14.09 -4.80 15.18
C PHE A 233 -13.44 -3.50 14.68
N VAL A 234 -12.65 -2.82 15.50
CA VAL A 234 -11.88 -1.64 15.06
C VAL A 234 -10.91 -2.01 13.95
N ALA A 235 -10.25 -3.16 14.05
CA ALA A 235 -9.38 -3.67 13.00
C ALA A 235 -10.15 -3.90 11.68
N GLN A 236 -11.36 -4.44 11.72
CA GLN A 236 -12.27 -4.57 10.57
C GLN A 236 -12.57 -3.21 9.92
N LEU A 237 -12.76 -2.17 10.74
CA LEU A 237 -12.99 -0.82 10.22
C LEU A 237 -11.75 -0.20 9.57
N VAL A 238 -10.56 -0.67 9.91
CA VAL A 238 -9.30 -0.24 9.25
C VAL A 238 -9.10 -0.96 7.93
N MET A 239 -9.12 -2.29 7.96
CA MET A 239 -9.03 -3.17 6.79
C MET A 239 -9.88 -4.41 7.07
N PHE A 240 -10.75 -4.76 6.14
CA PHE A 240 -11.70 -5.85 6.34
C PHE A 240 -11.03 -7.19 6.69
N GLU A 241 -9.89 -7.50 6.10
CA GLU A 241 -9.15 -8.74 6.35
C GLU A 241 -8.58 -8.85 7.78
N LEU A 242 -8.35 -7.71 8.44
CA LEU A 242 -7.77 -7.71 9.79
C LEU A 242 -8.69 -8.33 10.83
N VAL A 243 -10.00 -8.36 10.62
CA VAL A 243 -10.91 -9.09 11.52
C VAL A 243 -10.67 -10.60 11.48
N LEU A 244 -10.38 -11.13 10.29
CA LEU A 244 -10.05 -12.56 10.13
C LEU A 244 -8.71 -12.87 10.80
N TYR A 245 -7.68 -12.08 10.51
CA TYR A 245 -6.36 -12.24 11.10
C TYR A 245 -6.41 -12.10 12.63
N GLY A 246 -7.07 -11.06 13.12
CA GLY A 246 -7.28 -10.84 14.54
C GLY A 246 -8.04 -11.99 15.21
N SER A 247 -9.08 -12.49 14.58
CA SER A 247 -9.86 -13.62 15.11
C SER A 247 -9.03 -14.90 15.20
N VAL A 248 -8.22 -15.20 14.19
CA VAL A 248 -7.29 -16.36 14.23
C VAL A 248 -6.29 -16.19 15.37
N VAL A 249 -5.70 -15.00 15.53
CA VAL A 249 -4.76 -14.70 16.63
C VAL A 249 -5.43 -14.90 18.00
N VAL A 250 -6.64 -14.36 18.17
CA VAL A 250 -7.39 -14.48 19.45
C VAL A 250 -7.69 -15.95 19.77
N VAL A 251 -8.29 -16.66 18.83
CA VAL A 251 -8.66 -18.08 19.05
C VAL A 251 -7.42 -18.92 19.33
N SER A 252 -6.36 -18.77 18.53
CA SER A 252 -5.10 -19.49 18.73
C SER A 252 -4.46 -19.17 20.08
N THR A 253 -4.49 -17.91 20.51
CA THR A 253 -3.98 -17.50 21.83
C THR A 253 -4.76 -18.10 22.98
N LEU A 254 -6.10 -18.06 22.88
CA LEU A 254 -6.97 -18.63 23.91
C LEU A 254 -6.79 -20.15 24.00
N VAL A 255 -6.72 -20.85 22.86
CA VAL A 255 -6.47 -22.30 22.81
C VAL A 255 -5.11 -22.66 23.40
N ALA A 256 -4.05 -21.91 23.02
CA ALA A 256 -2.73 -22.09 23.62
C ALA A 256 -2.76 -21.88 25.14
N GLY A 257 -3.46 -20.86 25.61
CA GLY A 257 -3.68 -20.60 27.03
C GLY A 257 -4.41 -21.76 27.75
N ALA A 258 -5.43 -22.33 27.09
CA ALA A 258 -6.15 -23.48 27.63
C ALA A 258 -5.22 -24.71 27.81
N ILE A 259 -4.44 -25.02 26.80
CA ILE A 259 -3.50 -26.13 26.81
C ILE A 259 -2.43 -25.94 27.90
N LEU A 260 -1.85 -24.76 27.99
CA LEU A 260 -0.74 -24.45 28.89
C LEU A 260 -1.20 -24.33 30.35
N ARG A 261 -2.41 -23.83 30.61
CA ARG A 261 -2.96 -23.60 31.95
C ARG A 261 -4.02 -24.60 32.37
N ARG A 262 -4.46 -25.49 31.47
CA ARG A 262 -5.58 -26.43 31.68
C ARG A 262 -6.86 -25.69 32.09
N ASP A 263 -7.14 -24.54 31.52
CA ASP A 263 -8.28 -23.68 31.86
C ASP A 263 -9.51 -24.09 31.04
N SER A 264 -10.57 -24.54 31.73
CA SER A 264 -11.83 -24.94 31.09
C SER A 264 -12.70 -23.77 30.61
N MET A 265 -12.37 -22.55 31.03
CA MET A 265 -13.15 -21.33 30.68
C MET A 265 -12.91 -20.78 29.28
N VAL A 266 -11.96 -21.35 28.56
CA VAL A 266 -11.59 -20.86 27.21
C VAL A 266 -12.77 -20.81 26.27
N LEU A 267 -13.61 -21.84 26.25
CA LEU A 267 -14.79 -21.86 25.37
C LEU A 267 -15.75 -20.70 25.68
N LEU A 268 -15.92 -20.36 26.95
CA LEU A 268 -16.72 -19.22 27.37
C LEU A 268 -16.08 -17.88 26.88
N MET A 269 -14.76 -17.74 27.00
CA MET A 269 -14.06 -16.55 26.55
C MET A 269 -14.15 -16.37 25.01
N ILE A 270 -14.08 -17.46 24.26
CA ILE A 270 -14.34 -17.44 22.81
C ILE A 270 -15.78 -17.00 22.52
N LYS A 271 -16.76 -17.49 23.25
CA LYS A 271 -18.16 -17.05 23.08
C LYS A 271 -18.32 -15.55 23.39
N VAL A 272 -17.71 -15.04 24.47
CA VAL A 272 -17.73 -13.62 24.83
C VAL A 272 -17.11 -12.78 23.72
N PHE A 273 -15.95 -13.19 23.22
CA PHE A 273 -15.27 -12.53 22.09
C PHE A 273 -16.19 -12.44 20.85
N ILE A 274 -16.75 -13.58 20.44
CA ILE A 274 -17.65 -13.66 19.27
C ILE A 274 -18.91 -12.80 19.49
N ALA A 275 -19.54 -12.90 20.67
CA ALA A 275 -20.72 -12.11 20.99
C ALA A 275 -20.44 -10.61 20.94
N THR A 276 -19.31 -10.16 21.48
CA THR A 276 -18.92 -8.76 21.46
C THR A 276 -18.66 -8.27 20.03
N LEU A 277 -17.95 -9.08 19.23
CA LEU A 277 -17.70 -8.76 17.82
C LEU A 277 -19.01 -8.67 17.03
N ALA A 278 -19.96 -9.59 17.28
CA ALA A 278 -21.28 -9.59 16.67
C ALA A 278 -22.11 -8.36 17.08
N VAL A 279 -22.12 -7.98 18.35
CA VAL A 279 -22.82 -6.78 18.84
C VAL A 279 -22.22 -5.50 18.22
N ALA A 280 -20.90 -5.42 18.11
CA ALA A 280 -20.24 -4.29 17.47
C ALA A 280 -20.59 -4.18 15.98
N ASN A 281 -20.65 -5.31 15.27
CA ASN A 281 -21.11 -5.35 13.87
C ASN A 281 -22.61 -5.00 13.75
N LEU A 282 -23.46 -5.40 14.71
CA LEU A 282 -24.84 -4.94 14.73
C LEU A 282 -24.95 -3.42 14.87
N GLY A 283 -24.07 -2.80 15.67
CA GLY A 283 -23.94 -1.33 15.73
C GLY A 283 -23.59 -0.72 14.37
N LEU A 284 -22.71 -1.36 13.59
CA LEU A 284 -22.40 -0.93 12.24
C LEU A 284 -23.61 -1.06 11.30
N VAL A 285 -24.36 -2.14 11.37
CA VAL A 285 -25.61 -2.34 10.62
C VAL A 285 -26.61 -1.21 10.92
N ILE A 286 -26.80 -0.89 12.18
CA ILE A 286 -27.69 0.20 12.63
C ILE A 286 -27.19 1.53 12.09
N TRP A 287 -25.89 1.82 12.18
CA TRP A 287 -25.29 3.05 11.65
C TRP A 287 -25.51 3.19 10.14
N PHE A 288 -25.28 2.12 9.37
CA PHE A 288 -25.56 2.12 7.92
C PHE A 288 -27.05 2.36 7.62
N ARG A 289 -27.96 1.79 8.43
CA ARG A 289 -29.40 2.03 8.26
C ARG A 289 -29.76 3.50 8.41
N PHE A 290 -29.16 4.20 9.35
CA PHE A 290 -29.42 5.63 9.57
C PHE A 290 -28.74 6.53 8.54
N THR A 291 -27.56 6.16 8.05
CA THR A 291 -26.78 7.01 7.15
C THR A 291 -27.09 6.77 5.68
N SER A 292 -27.41 5.54 5.27
CA SER A 292 -27.60 5.15 3.87
C SER A 292 -29.02 4.75 3.52
N SER A 293 -29.92 4.67 4.51
CA SER A 293 -31.32 4.24 4.36
C SER A 293 -31.52 2.81 3.86
N SER A 294 -30.45 2.00 3.73
CA SER A 294 -30.51 0.64 3.20
C SER A 294 -29.61 -0.34 3.98
N TYR A 295 -30.18 -1.48 4.37
CA TYR A 295 -29.40 -2.60 4.90
C TYR A 295 -28.68 -3.38 3.80
N GLY A 296 -29.27 -3.42 2.59
CA GLY A 296 -28.67 -4.09 1.43
C GLY A 296 -27.32 -3.51 1.09
N LEU A 297 -27.17 -2.20 1.19
CA LEU A 297 -25.91 -1.52 0.92
C LEU A 297 -24.74 -2.02 1.80
N LEU A 298 -25.00 -2.35 3.08
CA LEU A 298 -23.94 -2.89 3.94
C LEU A 298 -23.52 -4.29 3.50
N LEU A 299 -24.46 -5.15 3.12
CA LEU A 299 -24.15 -6.50 2.64
C LEU A 299 -23.39 -6.45 1.32
N ASP A 300 -23.82 -5.57 0.41
CA ASP A 300 -23.14 -5.33 -0.85
C ASP A 300 -21.71 -4.81 -0.59
N TYR A 301 -21.56 -3.81 0.29
CA TYR A 301 -20.26 -3.28 0.66
C TYR A 301 -19.31 -4.36 1.24
N GLN A 302 -19.82 -5.22 2.13
CA GLN A 302 -19.02 -6.32 2.68
C GLN A 302 -18.66 -7.36 1.60
N GLY A 303 -19.59 -7.68 0.72
CA GLY A 303 -19.37 -8.56 -0.43
C GLY A 303 -18.29 -8.02 -1.36
N TYR A 304 -18.38 -6.74 -1.72
CA TYR A 304 -17.37 -6.08 -2.55
C TYR A 304 -16.03 -5.92 -1.84
N ALA A 305 -15.99 -5.65 -0.54
CA ALA A 305 -14.76 -5.61 0.23
C ALA A 305 -14.04 -6.97 0.20
N TRP A 306 -14.80 -8.07 0.29
CA TRP A 306 -14.27 -9.42 0.15
C TRP A 306 -13.74 -9.69 -1.26
N GLU A 307 -14.47 -9.28 -2.31
CA GLU A 307 -14.01 -9.39 -3.70
C GLU A 307 -12.77 -8.52 -3.95
N MET A 308 -12.65 -7.35 -3.34
CA MET A 308 -11.44 -6.52 -3.43
C MET A 308 -10.22 -7.20 -2.82
N ILE A 309 -10.37 -7.81 -1.64
CA ILE A 309 -9.29 -8.62 -1.04
C ILE A 309 -8.87 -9.75 -1.99
N ARG A 310 -9.85 -10.43 -2.58
CA ARG A 310 -9.60 -11.48 -3.55
C ARG A 310 -8.91 -10.97 -4.81
N ALA A 311 -9.34 -9.82 -5.33
CA ALA A 311 -8.74 -9.15 -6.47
C ALA A 311 -7.28 -8.79 -6.22
N PHE A 312 -6.99 -8.15 -5.10
CA PHE A 312 -5.61 -7.85 -4.68
C PHE A 312 -4.78 -9.11 -4.57
N ASN A 313 -5.32 -10.12 -3.91
CA ASN A 313 -4.66 -11.40 -3.79
C ASN A 313 -4.35 -12.08 -5.12
N MET A 314 -5.15 -11.86 -6.14
CA MET A 314 -4.98 -12.48 -7.46
C MET A 314 -4.14 -11.63 -8.41
N SER A 315 -4.31 -10.32 -8.39
CA SER A 315 -3.72 -9.41 -9.37
C SER A 315 -2.38 -8.78 -8.94
N MET A 316 -2.04 -8.84 -7.66
CA MET A 316 -0.88 -8.14 -7.09
C MET A 316 0.29 -9.06 -6.70
N GLY A 317 0.31 -10.29 -7.22
CA GLY A 317 1.43 -11.21 -6.96
C GLY A 317 2.69 -10.73 -7.68
N LEU A 318 3.68 -10.24 -6.96
CA LEU A 318 5.00 -9.91 -7.49
C LEU A 318 6.00 -11.02 -7.20
N LEU A 319 7.06 -11.10 -8.01
CA LEU A 319 8.22 -11.93 -7.71
C LEU A 319 8.88 -11.44 -6.41
N TRP A 320 9.56 -12.36 -5.73
CA TRP A 320 10.30 -12.03 -4.52
C TRP A 320 11.47 -11.10 -4.85
N GLU A 321 11.37 -9.83 -4.43
CA GLU A 321 12.34 -8.79 -4.79
C GLU A 321 13.55 -8.70 -3.86
N LEU A 322 13.51 -9.35 -2.69
CA LEU A 322 14.66 -9.31 -1.81
C LEU A 322 15.82 -10.10 -2.38
N ASP A 323 17.00 -9.53 -2.26
CA ASP A 323 18.24 -10.26 -2.54
C ASP A 323 18.42 -11.44 -1.57
N LEU A 324 19.26 -12.38 -1.97
CA LEU A 324 19.50 -13.61 -1.21
C LEU A 324 19.96 -13.31 0.23
N LEU A 325 20.80 -12.30 0.42
CA LEU A 325 21.34 -11.97 1.75
C LEU A 325 20.23 -11.49 2.70
N LYS A 326 19.37 -10.57 2.25
CA LYS A 326 18.26 -10.07 3.05
C LYS A 326 17.24 -11.17 3.35
N THR A 327 16.95 -12.03 2.37
CA THR A 327 16.07 -13.19 2.55
C THR A 327 16.62 -14.14 3.61
N ILE A 328 17.92 -14.46 3.57
CA ILE A 328 18.58 -15.32 4.57
C ILE A 328 18.51 -14.68 5.96
N ILE A 329 18.81 -13.38 6.09
CA ILE A 329 18.79 -12.69 7.38
C ILE A 329 17.38 -12.72 8.00
N LEU A 330 16.34 -12.40 7.23
CA LEU A 330 14.96 -12.48 7.71
C LEU A 330 14.57 -13.90 8.07
N GLY A 331 14.97 -14.89 7.27
CA GLY A 331 14.76 -16.31 7.57
C GLY A 331 15.42 -16.75 8.88
N ILE A 332 16.63 -16.32 9.15
CA ILE A 332 17.35 -16.60 10.41
C ILE A 332 16.64 -15.92 11.59
N VAL A 333 16.22 -14.65 11.46
CA VAL A 333 15.46 -13.94 12.50
C VAL A 333 14.16 -14.67 12.81
N ALA A 334 13.40 -15.04 11.78
CA ALA A 334 12.16 -15.77 11.94
C ALA A 334 12.37 -17.13 12.62
N LEU A 335 13.35 -17.91 12.16
CA LEU A 335 13.68 -19.21 12.74
C LEU A 335 14.10 -19.07 14.21
N TYR A 336 14.93 -18.08 14.51
CA TYR A 336 15.39 -17.79 15.88
C TYR A 336 14.18 -17.50 16.80
N VAL A 337 13.25 -16.63 16.37
CA VAL A 337 12.03 -16.32 17.12
C VAL A 337 11.20 -17.59 17.36
N VAL A 338 11.00 -18.41 16.33
CA VAL A 338 10.26 -19.68 16.46
C VAL A 338 10.94 -20.61 17.46
N VAL A 339 12.26 -20.79 17.38
CA VAL A 339 13.01 -21.65 18.30
C VAL A 339 12.89 -21.16 19.75
N VAL A 340 13.00 -19.84 19.98
CA VAL A 340 12.83 -19.29 21.34
C VAL A 340 11.41 -19.46 21.84
N CYS A 341 10.40 -19.24 21.02
CA CYS A 341 9.01 -19.51 21.38
C CYS A 341 8.77 -20.99 21.73
N LEU A 342 9.32 -21.92 20.94
CA LEU A 342 9.23 -23.36 21.22
C LEU A 342 9.95 -23.75 22.51
N ARG A 343 11.09 -23.12 22.83
CA ARG A 343 11.76 -23.31 24.12
C ARG A 343 10.92 -22.79 25.27
N ALA A 344 10.32 -21.60 25.13
CA ALA A 344 9.44 -21.04 26.14
C ALA A 344 8.20 -21.93 26.40
N LEU A 345 7.63 -22.54 25.34
CA LEU A 345 6.54 -23.52 25.49
C LEU A 345 6.92 -24.76 26.32
N ARG A 346 8.20 -25.10 26.36
CA ARG A 346 8.73 -26.22 27.18
C ARG A 346 9.19 -25.76 28.56
N SER A 347 9.20 -24.45 28.82
CA SER A 347 9.59 -23.90 30.13
C SER A 347 8.52 -24.06 31.16
N SER A 348 8.89 -23.90 32.44
CA SER A 348 7.94 -23.90 33.56
C SER A 348 7.09 -22.64 33.70
N GLU A 349 7.32 -21.65 32.84
CA GLU A 349 6.65 -20.33 32.89
C GLU A 349 5.53 -20.23 31.84
N PRO A 350 4.33 -20.79 32.11
CA PRO A 350 3.28 -20.92 31.10
C PRO A 350 2.72 -19.59 30.60
N LEU A 351 2.79 -18.52 31.40
CA LEU A 351 2.33 -17.19 31.01
C LEU A 351 3.27 -16.51 30.03
N GLU A 352 4.59 -16.63 30.22
CA GLU A 352 5.58 -16.12 29.27
C GLU A 352 5.48 -16.85 27.94
N ALA A 353 5.35 -18.17 27.98
CA ALA A 353 5.13 -19.00 26.80
C ALA A 353 3.86 -18.58 26.02
N CYS A 354 2.77 -18.32 26.73
CA CYS A 354 1.51 -17.88 26.11
C CYS A 354 1.65 -16.49 25.48
N LEU A 355 2.37 -15.55 26.10
CA LEU A 355 2.63 -14.23 25.55
C LEU A 355 3.42 -14.30 24.24
N LEU A 356 4.52 -15.06 24.24
CA LEU A 356 5.35 -15.23 23.04
C LEU A 356 4.60 -15.97 21.94
N ALA A 357 3.80 -16.98 22.27
CA ALA A 357 2.95 -17.68 21.31
C ALA A 357 1.90 -16.74 20.68
N SER A 358 1.30 -15.86 21.48
CA SER A 358 0.33 -14.86 20.96
C SER A 358 0.94 -13.94 19.92
N PHE A 359 2.14 -13.43 20.19
CA PHE A 359 2.85 -12.57 19.24
C PHE A 359 3.37 -13.36 18.04
N LEU A 360 3.78 -14.61 18.22
CA LEU A 360 4.16 -15.47 17.11
C LEU A 360 2.97 -15.73 16.17
N PHE A 361 1.77 -16.01 16.70
CA PHE A 361 0.57 -16.17 15.90
C PHE A 361 0.25 -14.90 15.10
N ALA A 362 0.31 -13.72 15.74
CA ALA A 362 0.15 -12.44 15.03
C ALA A 362 1.17 -12.28 13.90
N SER A 363 2.42 -12.64 14.16
CA SER A 363 3.50 -12.57 13.17
C SER A 363 3.29 -13.53 11.99
N LEU A 364 2.90 -14.78 12.27
CA LEU A 364 2.69 -15.79 11.24
C LEU A 364 1.49 -15.45 10.34
N VAL A 365 0.40 -14.97 10.93
CA VAL A 365 -0.77 -14.55 10.16
C VAL A 365 -0.45 -13.35 9.29
N TRP A 366 0.30 -12.38 9.83
CA TRP A 366 0.67 -11.18 9.08
C TRP A 366 1.71 -11.44 7.98
N LEU A 367 2.53 -12.48 8.13
CA LEU A 367 3.48 -12.91 7.11
C LEU A 367 2.81 -13.23 5.76
N ASN A 368 1.51 -13.59 5.79
CA ASN A 368 0.75 -13.79 4.57
C ASN A 368 0.76 -12.56 3.64
N SER A 369 0.89 -11.35 4.18
CA SER A 369 0.95 -10.13 3.36
C SER A 369 2.17 -10.11 2.43
N ALA A 370 3.33 -10.67 2.85
CA ALA A 370 4.51 -10.84 2.00
C ALA A 370 4.31 -11.89 0.88
N LEU A 371 3.42 -12.86 1.12
CA LEU A 371 3.09 -13.88 0.11
C LEU A 371 2.11 -13.34 -0.93
N VAL A 372 1.33 -12.33 -0.59
CA VAL A 372 0.41 -11.67 -1.50
C VAL A 372 1.15 -10.71 -2.43
N ARG A 373 2.06 -9.92 -1.86
CA ARG A 373 2.86 -8.95 -2.61
C ARG A 373 4.30 -9.01 -2.11
N SER A 374 5.19 -9.46 -2.97
CA SER A 374 6.56 -9.80 -2.61
C SER A 374 7.57 -8.69 -2.98
N ASP A 375 7.12 -7.44 -3.10
CA ASP A 375 8.03 -6.30 -3.20
C ASP A 375 8.71 -5.98 -1.87
N THR A 376 9.82 -5.26 -1.93
CA THR A 376 10.67 -4.95 -0.76
C THR A 376 9.89 -4.29 0.37
N ALA A 377 8.95 -3.38 0.07
CA ALA A 377 8.17 -2.66 1.07
C ALA A 377 7.19 -3.59 1.81
N HIS A 378 6.42 -4.41 1.07
CA HIS A 378 5.46 -5.35 1.66
C HIS A 378 6.15 -6.47 2.44
N ILE A 379 7.30 -6.96 1.97
CA ILE A 379 8.08 -7.95 2.72
C ILE A 379 8.58 -7.34 4.03
N ALA A 380 9.13 -6.13 4.01
CA ALA A 380 9.56 -5.44 5.22
C ALA A 380 8.40 -5.25 6.22
N GLN A 381 7.24 -4.83 5.74
CA GLN A 381 6.03 -4.68 6.54
C GLN A 381 5.57 -6.02 7.13
N ALA A 382 5.57 -7.10 6.33
CA ALA A 382 5.14 -8.42 6.76
C ALA A 382 6.04 -9.02 7.85
N PHE A 383 7.34 -8.75 7.80
CA PHE A 383 8.28 -9.20 8.82
C PHE A 383 8.31 -8.31 10.07
N SER A 384 7.68 -7.13 10.04
CA SER A 384 7.73 -6.19 11.16
C SER A 384 7.26 -6.78 12.51
N PRO A 385 6.20 -7.60 12.63
CA PRO A 385 5.83 -8.21 13.90
C PRO A 385 6.86 -9.22 14.40
N ILE A 386 7.47 -10.01 13.51
CA ILE A 386 8.52 -10.97 13.90
C ILE A 386 9.76 -10.24 14.43
N VAL A 387 10.14 -9.13 13.80
CA VAL A 387 11.24 -8.27 14.27
C VAL A 387 10.90 -7.66 15.63
N PHE A 388 9.66 -7.22 15.85
CA PHE A 388 9.21 -6.75 17.15
C PHE A 388 9.36 -7.83 18.24
N VAL A 389 8.93 -9.06 17.97
CA VAL A 389 9.11 -10.19 18.90
C VAL A 389 10.58 -10.48 19.14
N PHE A 390 11.41 -10.45 18.10
CA PHE A 390 12.85 -10.59 18.22
C PHE A 390 13.47 -9.54 19.17
N LEU A 391 13.04 -8.27 19.07
CA LEU A 391 13.49 -7.22 19.96
C LEU A 391 13.03 -7.45 21.42
N LEU A 392 11.82 -7.97 21.61
CA LEU A 392 11.30 -8.28 22.95
C LEU A 392 12.08 -9.37 23.65
N ILE A 393 12.44 -10.45 22.96
CA ILE A 393 13.20 -11.56 23.55
C ILE A 393 14.69 -11.24 23.70
N GLY A 394 15.18 -10.24 22.99
CA GLY A 394 16.61 -9.89 22.97
C GLY A 394 17.20 -9.62 24.35
N TRP A 395 16.44 -9.02 25.28
CA TRP A 395 16.90 -8.78 26.63
C TRP A 395 17.04 -10.04 27.48
N SER A 396 16.12 -11.01 27.36
CA SER A 396 16.22 -12.27 28.09
C SER A 396 17.42 -13.09 27.63
N GLU A 397 17.62 -13.15 26.32
CA GLU A 397 18.74 -13.84 25.69
C GLU A 397 20.09 -13.11 25.89
N TRP A 398 20.06 -11.77 26.04
CA TRP A 398 21.23 -10.94 26.28
C TRP A 398 21.98 -11.30 27.57
N LYS A 399 21.30 -11.92 28.54
CA LYS A 399 21.92 -12.36 29.80
C LYS A 399 22.94 -13.47 29.58
N SER A 400 22.79 -14.31 28.57
CA SER A 400 23.77 -15.33 28.21
C SER A 400 24.83 -14.78 27.30
N ARG A 401 26.10 -15.30 27.43
CA ARG A 401 27.23 -14.89 26.56
C ARG A 401 26.92 -15.22 25.08
N ASN A 402 26.43 -16.42 24.85
CA ASN A 402 26.12 -16.90 23.48
C ASN A 402 24.93 -16.14 22.89
N GLY A 403 23.90 -15.89 23.71
CA GLY A 403 22.74 -15.10 23.28
C GLY A 403 23.13 -13.68 22.87
N ARG A 404 24.03 -13.02 23.61
CA ARG A 404 24.53 -11.67 23.26
C ARG A 404 25.20 -11.66 21.88
N LEU A 405 26.05 -12.63 21.60
CA LEU A 405 26.78 -12.71 20.33
C LEU A 405 25.77 -12.92 19.16
N VAL A 406 24.87 -13.89 19.29
CA VAL A 406 23.86 -14.18 18.27
C VAL A 406 22.97 -12.95 18.04
N TRP A 407 22.55 -12.28 19.12
CA TRP A 407 21.70 -11.10 19.02
C TRP A 407 22.39 -9.92 18.33
N VAL A 408 23.67 -9.67 18.67
CA VAL A 408 24.46 -8.63 18.00
C VAL A 408 24.64 -8.93 16.52
N ILE A 409 24.94 -10.18 16.14
CA ILE A 409 25.09 -10.58 14.73
C ILE A 409 23.78 -10.35 13.97
N LEU A 410 22.65 -10.82 14.50
CA LEU A 410 21.35 -10.69 13.82
C LEU A 410 20.87 -9.24 13.75
N ALA A 411 21.03 -8.46 14.82
CA ALA A 411 20.69 -7.05 14.83
C ALA A 411 21.56 -6.23 13.86
N SER A 412 22.87 -6.51 13.85
CA SER A 412 23.79 -5.90 12.88
C SER A 412 23.40 -6.29 11.45
N GLY A 413 23.12 -7.56 11.21
CA GLY A 413 22.64 -8.03 9.91
C GLY A 413 21.37 -7.29 9.44
N LEU A 414 20.40 -7.11 10.32
CA LEU A 414 19.18 -6.33 10.01
C LEU A 414 19.49 -4.87 9.70
N LEU A 415 20.41 -4.24 10.43
CA LEU A 415 20.79 -2.85 10.22
C LEU A 415 21.59 -2.63 8.94
N PHE A 416 22.56 -3.52 8.64
CA PHE A 416 23.45 -3.38 7.49
C PHE A 416 22.88 -3.94 6.19
N ALA A 417 21.99 -4.91 6.25
CA ALA A 417 21.38 -5.49 5.05
C ALA A 417 20.34 -4.57 4.40
N TRP A 418 19.80 -3.61 5.14
CA TRP A 418 18.87 -2.63 4.60
C TRP A 418 19.59 -1.33 4.29
N PRO A 419 19.73 -0.96 3.02
CA PRO A 419 20.20 0.37 2.65
C PRO A 419 19.23 1.40 3.23
N VAL A 420 19.79 2.47 3.77
CA VAL A 420 19.03 3.59 4.30
C VAL A 420 18.19 4.19 3.17
N ALA A 421 16.92 3.89 3.14
CA ALA A 421 16.01 4.57 2.23
C ALA A 421 15.93 6.04 2.67
N GLY A 422 16.62 6.91 1.93
CA GLY A 422 16.70 8.33 2.22
C GLY A 422 17.64 8.69 3.36
N PHE A 423 18.94 8.84 3.06
CA PHE A 423 19.97 9.35 3.99
C PHE A 423 19.61 10.72 4.62
N SER A 424 18.57 11.40 4.14
CA SER A 424 18.09 12.66 4.71
C SER A 424 17.46 12.50 6.10
N ALA A 425 16.73 11.42 6.36
CA ALA A 425 15.96 11.28 7.61
C ALA A 425 16.82 11.31 8.90
N PRO A 426 17.98 10.64 9.01
CA PRO A 426 18.87 10.79 10.15
C PRO A 426 19.44 12.21 10.29
N GLY A 427 19.79 12.85 9.16
CA GLY A 427 20.27 14.23 9.14
C GLY A 427 19.20 15.21 9.62
N ASP A 428 17.98 15.06 9.18
CA ASP A 428 16.86 15.91 9.56
C ASP A 428 16.43 15.68 11.01
N LEU A 429 16.50 14.45 11.51
CA LEU A 429 16.32 14.17 12.94
C LEU A 429 17.40 14.84 13.77
N LEU A 430 18.66 14.83 13.34
CA LEU A 430 19.75 15.53 14.01
C LEU A 430 19.54 17.05 14.02
N LYS A 431 19.10 17.64 12.91
CA LYS A 431 18.73 19.07 12.84
C LYS A 431 17.62 19.42 13.82
N LEU A 432 16.59 18.57 13.90
CA LEU A 432 15.50 18.73 14.84
C LEU A 432 15.99 18.65 16.30
N LEU A 433 16.83 17.65 16.63
CA LEU A 433 17.39 17.47 17.99
C LEU A 433 18.35 18.60 18.39
N ARG A 434 19.08 19.18 17.44
CA ARG A 434 19.94 20.35 17.64
C ARG A 434 19.17 21.67 17.72
N GLY A 435 17.86 21.64 17.43
CA GLY A 435 17.03 22.84 17.43
C GLY A 435 17.20 23.71 16.17
N GLU A 436 17.90 23.23 15.16
CA GLU A 436 18.07 23.92 13.87
C GLU A 436 16.74 23.99 13.11
N VAL A 437 15.89 23.00 13.28
CA VAL A 437 14.51 22.95 12.78
C VAL A 437 13.58 22.69 13.95
N SER A 438 12.53 23.47 14.12
CA SER A 438 11.56 23.23 15.20
C SER A 438 10.50 22.20 14.76
N ALA A 439 10.04 21.34 15.68
CA ALA A 439 8.93 20.43 15.43
C ALA A 439 7.66 21.17 14.95
N LYS A 440 7.44 22.40 15.46
CA LYS A 440 6.34 23.27 15.02
C LYS A 440 6.51 23.70 13.55
N SER A 441 7.74 24.01 13.12
CA SER A 441 8.02 24.37 11.73
C SER A 441 7.77 23.17 10.81
N ARG A 442 8.24 21.98 11.23
CA ARG A 442 8.03 20.75 10.44
C ARG A 442 6.54 20.38 10.34
N LEU A 443 5.81 20.49 11.43
CA LEU A 443 4.36 20.25 11.43
C LEU A 443 3.62 21.26 10.53
N ARG A 444 4.04 22.52 10.52
CA ARG A 444 3.51 23.52 9.58
C ARG A 444 3.83 23.15 8.13
N GLU A 445 5.02 22.68 7.87
CA GLU A 445 5.43 22.24 6.54
C GLU A 445 4.55 21.07 6.07
N ILE A 446 4.32 20.07 6.90
CA ILE A 446 3.43 18.93 6.61
C ILE A 446 1.97 19.41 6.41
N SER A 447 1.48 20.32 7.24
CA SER A 447 0.10 20.82 7.20
C SER A 447 -0.14 21.85 6.11
N GLY A 448 0.89 22.56 5.67
CA GLY A 448 0.80 23.71 4.79
C GLY A 448 1.67 23.64 3.55
N SER A 449 2.16 22.45 3.19
CA SER A 449 2.92 22.22 1.97
C SER A 449 2.10 22.61 0.74
N SER A 450 2.08 23.89 0.49
CA SER A 450 1.47 24.52 -0.68
C SER A 450 2.48 24.67 -1.82
N LYS A 451 3.37 23.69 -1.99
CA LYS A 451 3.98 23.61 -3.32
C LYS A 451 2.81 23.34 -4.24
N PRO A 452 2.35 24.32 -5.04
CA PRO A 452 1.33 24.04 -6.04
C PRO A 452 1.80 22.78 -6.77
N LEU A 453 0.89 21.94 -7.16
CA LEU A 453 1.23 20.84 -8.04
C LEU A 453 1.79 21.45 -9.33
N GLU A 454 3.09 21.73 -9.33
CA GLU A 454 3.87 22.00 -10.56
C GLU A 454 3.80 20.80 -11.52
N LEU A 455 3.12 19.76 -11.09
CA LEU A 455 2.90 18.49 -11.75
C LEU A 455 1.71 18.49 -12.72
N LEU A 456 0.84 19.48 -12.67
CA LEU A 456 -0.20 19.60 -13.70
C LEU A 456 0.45 20.16 -14.96
N PRO A 457 0.39 19.42 -16.06
CA PRO A 457 0.91 19.94 -17.33
C PRO A 457 0.32 21.32 -17.60
N ALA A 458 1.20 22.29 -17.86
CA ALA A 458 0.79 23.66 -18.18
C ALA A 458 0.15 23.79 -19.58
N SER A 459 -0.11 22.65 -20.20
CA SER A 459 -0.55 22.49 -21.58
C SER A 459 -1.99 22.96 -21.84
N VAL A 460 -2.38 22.98 -23.10
CA VAL A 460 -3.73 23.24 -23.61
C VAL A 460 -4.78 22.37 -22.93
N PHE A 461 -4.39 21.16 -22.56
CA PHE A 461 -5.12 20.18 -21.76
C PHE A 461 -5.77 20.76 -20.49
N THR A 462 -5.02 21.51 -19.69
CA THR A 462 -5.56 22.14 -18.48
C THR A 462 -6.58 23.26 -18.77
N ARG A 463 -6.48 23.88 -19.94
CA ARG A 463 -7.42 24.93 -20.35
C ARG A 463 -8.79 24.36 -20.73
N GLU A 464 -8.84 23.30 -21.54
CA GLU A 464 -10.09 22.63 -21.92
C GLU A 464 -10.81 22.09 -20.71
N LEU A 465 -10.11 21.39 -19.82
CA LEU A 465 -10.69 20.84 -18.61
C LEU A 465 -11.18 21.91 -17.62
N ARG A 466 -10.54 23.07 -17.57
CA ARG A 466 -10.99 24.20 -16.73
C ARG A 466 -12.26 24.84 -17.25
N ASN A 467 -12.52 24.77 -18.53
CA ASN A 467 -13.71 25.38 -19.14
C ASN A 467 -14.99 24.54 -18.93
N ARG A 468 -14.86 23.23 -18.64
CA ARG A 468 -16.00 22.31 -18.41
C ARG A 468 -16.13 21.88 -16.94
N ARG A 469 -16.08 22.82 -16.01
CA ARG A 469 -16.08 22.54 -14.56
C ARG A 469 -17.32 21.83 -14.02
N GLU A 470 -18.39 21.80 -14.76
CA GLU A 470 -19.70 21.31 -14.31
C GLU A 470 -19.78 19.78 -14.27
N LEU A 471 -19.06 19.08 -15.15
CA LEU A 471 -19.06 17.64 -15.20
C LEU A 471 -18.05 17.06 -14.19
N PRO A 472 -18.41 16.00 -13.47
CA PRO A 472 -17.43 15.25 -12.69
C PRO A 472 -16.40 14.58 -13.59
N LEU A 473 -15.21 14.41 -13.05
CA LEU A 473 -14.05 13.92 -13.76
C LEU A 473 -13.67 12.54 -13.26
N LEU A 474 -13.56 11.60 -14.19
CA LEU A 474 -12.90 10.32 -13.97
C LEU A 474 -11.47 10.42 -14.47
N VAL A 475 -10.49 10.14 -13.64
CA VAL A 475 -9.09 9.94 -14.06
C VAL A 475 -8.82 8.44 -14.08
N PHE A 476 -8.60 7.89 -15.25
CA PHE A 476 -8.36 6.47 -15.45
C PHE A 476 -6.92 6.27 -15.97
N PRO A 477 -6.12 5.34 -15.46
CA PRO A 477 -6.55 4.33 -14.47
C PRO A 477 -6.49 4.78 -13.00
N GLN A 478 -5.73 5.82 -12.60
CA GLN A 478 -5.50 6.01 -11.17
C GLN A 478 -5.13 7.43 -10.69
N GLU A 479 -4.69 8.32 -11.54
CA GLU A 479 -4.06 9.59 -11.13
C GLU A 479 -5.08 10.64 -10.64
N THR A 480 -5.85 10.30 -9.60
CA THR A 480 -6.92 11.16 -9.04
C THR A 480 -6.44 12.56 -8.62
N TYR A 481 -5.13 12.72 -8.31
CA TYR A 481 -4.52 14.01 -7.97
C TYR A 481 -4.69 15.05 -9.09
N ILE A 482 -4.77 14.63 -10.35
CA ILE A 482 -5.00 15.52 -11.49
C ILE A 482 -6.35 16.21 -11.34
N GLY A 483 -7.41 15.45 -11.08
CA GLY A 483 -8.75 16.00 -10.87
C GLY A 483 -8.83 16.93 -9.66
N ILE A 484 -8.12 16.59 -8.58
CA ILE A 484 -8.03 17.42 -7.36
C ILE A 484 -7.30 18.75 -7.69
N GLY A 485 -6.18 18.68 -8.39
CA GLY A 485 -5.40 19.85 -8.80
C GLY A 485 -6.18 20.78 -9.76
N LEU A 486 -7.04 20.23 -10.61
CA LEU A 486 -7.97 20.94 -11.47
C LEU A 486 -9.17 21.51 -10.71
N LYS A 487 -9.33 21.19 -9.42
CA LYS A 487 -10.48 21.57 -8.58
C LYS A 487 -11.80 21.08 -9.17
N ARG A 488 -11.80 19.86 -9.72
CA ARG A 488 -12.97 19.20 -10.31
C ARG A 488 -13.60 18.26 -9.31
N SER A 489 -14.91 18.07 -9.45
CA SER A 489 -15.60 16.97 -8.79
C SER A 489 -15.09 15.65 -9.33
N LEU A 490 -14.73 14.71 -8.45
CA LEU A 490 -14.24 13.39 -8.84
C LEU A 490 -15.39 12.41 -8.97
N PHE A 491 -15.28 11.51 -9.94
CA PHE A 491 -16.10 10.32 -10.07
C PHE A 491 -15.15 9.11 -10.12
N SER A 492 -15.22 8.24 -9.14
CA SER A 492 -14.37 7.05 -9.09
C SER A 492 -15.15 5.94 -8.38
N PRO A 493 -15.83 5.05 -9.11
CA PRO A 493 -16.64 3.98 -8.52
C PRO A 493 -15.83 3.02 -7.65
N ILE A 494 -14.60 2.75 -8.04
CA ILE A 494 -13.57 2.09 -7.21
C ILE A 494 -12.39 3.05 -7.19
N LEU A 495 -12.00 3.49 -6.01
CA LEU A 495 -11.00 4.54 -5.83
C LEU A 495 -9.69 4.22 -6.57
N GLU A 496 -9.32 2.96 -6.54
CA GLU A 496 -8.18 2.40 -7.26
C GLU A 496 -8.72 1.52 -8.38
N SER A 497 -8.83 2.04 -9.60
CA SER A 497 -9.44 1.30 -10.72
C SER A 497 -8.74 -0.01 -11.03
N GLN A 498 -7.40 -0.11 -10.78
CA GLN A 498 -6.67 -1.37 -10.88
C GLN A 498 -7.16 -2.44 -9.88
N ALA A 499 -7.84 -2.06 -8.80
CA ALA A 499 -8.49 -3.00 -7.90
C ALA A 499 -9.75 -3.64 -8.52
N ALA A 500 -10.28 -3.08 -9.61
CA ALA A 500 -11.38 -3.67 -10.37
C ALA A 500 -10.96 -4.88 -11.21
N SER A 501 -10.01 -5.67 -10.73
CA SER A 501 -9.37 -6.77 -11.46
C SER A 501 -10.10 -8.12 -11.34
N THR A 502 -11.33 -8.16 -10.87
CA THR A 502 -12.22 -9.34 -10.96
C THR A 502 -13.45 -9.03 -11.79
N GLY A 503 -14.03 -10.06 -12.40
CA GLY A 503 -15.23 -9.88 -13.22
C GLY A 503 -16.41 -9.26 -12.47
N THR A 504 -16.50 -9.42 -11.14
CA THR A 504 -17.52 -8.80 -10.28
C THR A 504 -17.25 -7.32 -10.07
N LEU A 505 -16.03 -6.94 -9.70
CA LEU A 505 -15.67 -5.54 -9.46
C LEU A 505 -15.64 -4.72 -10.73
N GLU A 506 -15.16 -5.31 -11.81
CA GLU A 506 -15.16 -4.67 -13.11
C GLU A 506 -16.61 -4.39 -13.61
N ARG A 507 -17.52 -5.34 -13.40
CA ARG A 507 -18.94 -5.13 -13.68
C ARG A 507 -19.53 -4.01 -12.82
N TYR A 508 -19.27 -4.02 -11.51
CA TYR A 508 -19.69 -2.93 -10.62
C TYR A 508 -19.22 -1.56 -11.13
N TYR A 509 -17.97 -1.49 -11.60
CA TYR A 509 -17.42 -0.24 -12.15
C TYR A 509 -18.14 0.18 -13.42
N VAL A 510 -18.35 -0.73 -14.36
CA VAL A 510 -19.06 -0.47 -15.62
C VAL A 510 -20.52 -0.09 -15.37
N ASP A 511 -21.23 -0.79 -14.48
CA ASP A 511 -22.60 -0.46 -14.09
C ASP A 511 -22.72 0.98 -13.53
N ALA A 512 -21.71 1.41 -12.76
CA ALA A 512 -21.66 2.78 -12.25
C ALA A 512 -21.42 3.82 -13.37
N LEU A 513 -20.59 3.49 -14.36
CA LEU A 513 -20.39 4.32 -15.55
C LEU A 513 -21.67 4.40 -16.40
N GLU A 514 -22.34 3.28 -16.62
CA GLU A 514 -23.61 3.22 -17.37
C GLU A 514 -24.72 4.02 -16.69
N LYS A 515 -24.83 3.87 -15.36
CA LYS A 515 -25.79 4.63 -14.56
C LYS A 515 -25.55 6.15 -14.64
N ARG A 516 -24.30 6.56 -14.69
CA ARG A 516 -23.93 7.97 -14.86
C ARG A 516 -24.21 8.46 -16.28
N GLY A 517 -23.99 7.60 -17.24
CA GLY A 517 -24.06 7.87 -18.66
C GLY A 517 -22.86 8.66 -19.19
N PRO A 518 -22.47 8.45 -20.45
CA PRO A 518 -21.28 9.10 -21.02
C PRO A 518 -21.38 10.63 -21.02
N ALA A 519 -22.54 11.20 -21.34
CA ALA A 519 -22.77 12.65 -21.37
C ALA A 519 -22.67 13.32 -19.98
N GLY A 520 -22.79 12.56 -18.90
CA GLY A 520 -22.69 13.04 -17.51
C GLY A 520 -21.27 12.96 -16.93
N LEU A 521 -20.25 12.66 -17.73
CA LEU A 521 -18.91 12.38 -17.29
C LEU A 521 -17.87 12.90 -18.27
N GLU A 522 -16.73 13.35 -17.78
CA GLU A 522 -15.52 13.61 -18.55
C GLU A 522 -14.41 12.67 -18.06
N ILE A 523 -13.61 12.15 -18.98
CA ILE A 523 -12.55 11.21 -18.64
C ILE A 523 -11.20 11.79 -19.04
N ILE A 524 -10.22 11.69 -18.13
CA ILE A 524 -8.81 11.75 -18.44
C ILE A 524 -8.31 10.32 -18.50
N TYR A 525 -7.82 9.93 -19.65
CA TYR A 525 -7.18 8.64 -19.85
C TYR A 525 -5.67 8.81 -19.76
N GLY A 526 -5.06 8.16 -18.78
CA GLY A 526 -3.61 8.17 -18.59
C GLY A 526 -2.95 7.04 -19.38
N LEU A 527 -1.90 7.38 -20.11
CA LEU A 527 -0.98 6.40 -20.68
C LEU A 527 0.02 5.98 -19.61
N GLU A 528 0.19 4.69 -19.47
CA GLU A 528 1.22 4.11 -18.62
C GLU A 528 2.58 4.30 -19.29
N THR A 529 3.28 5.36 -18.91
CA THR A 529 4.60 5.73 -19.43
C THR A 529 5.70 5.24 -18.48
N GLU A 530 6.98 5.45 -18.83
CA GLU A 530 8.09 5.22 -17.89
C GLU A 530 7.94 6.07 -16.62
N ASP A 531 7.31 7.23 -16.75
CA ASP A 531 6.99 8.11 -15.63
C ASP A 531 5.78 7.61 -14.81
N PHE A 532 4.84 6.93 -15.44
CA PHE A 532 3.66 6.30 -14.85
C PHE A 532 3.65 4.83 -15.22
N SER A 533 4.56 4.08 -14.62
CA SER A 533 4.70 2.64 -14.88
C SER A 533 3.40 1.90 -14.66
N PRO A 534 3.08 0.91 -15.49
CA PRO A 534 1.95 0.01 -15.26
C PRO A 534 2.02 -0.56 -13.85
N VAL A 535 0.89 -0.61 -13.14
CA VAL A 535 0.86 -1.18 -11.79
C VAL A 535 1.32 -2.63 -11.87
N ASP A 536 2.43 -2.95 -11.21
CA ASP A 536 3.05 -4.28 -11.21
C ASP A 536 3.39 -4.79 -12.64
N GLY A 537 3.68 -3.91 -13.58
CA GLY A 537 4.00 -4.25 -14.96
C GLY A 537 2.82 -4.68 -15.82
N VAL A 538 1.56 -4.51 -15.35
CA VAL A 538 0.35 -4.88 -16.09
C VAL A 538 -0.40 -3.63 -16.51
N GLU A 539 -0.58 -3.44 -17.80
CA GLU A 539 -1.31 -2.31 -18.37
C GLU A 539 -2.79 -2.29 -17.95
N ALA A 540 -3.38 -1.10 -17.82
CA ALA A 540 -4.77 -0.94 -17.41
C ALA A 540 -5.75 -1.61 -18.38
N ILE A 541 -5.51 -1.51 -19.68
CA ILE A 541 -6.31 -2.17 -20.71
C ILE A 541 -6.34 -3.70 -20.54
N THR A 542 -5.20 -4.26 -20.11
CA THR A 542 -5.05 -5.69 -19.85
C THR A 542 -5.72 -6.09 -18.54
N ARG A 543 -5.65 -5.24 -17.53
CA ARG A 543 -6.13 -5.52 -16.17
C ARG A 543 -7.63 -5.33 -16.02
N THR A 544 -8.20 -4.35 -16.74
CA THR A 544 -9.63 -3.98 -16.64
C THR A 544 -10.27 -3.88 -18.03
N PRO A 545 -10.35 -5.01 -18.77
CA PRO A 545 -10.75 -5.04 -20.17
C PRO A 545 -12.16 -4.50 -20.43
N LYS A 546 -13.14 -4.73 -19.55
CA LYS A 546 -14.51 -4.23 -19.72
C LYS A 546 -14.64 -2.73 -19.49
N ILE A 547 -13.83 -2.19 -18.56
CA ILE A 547 -13.79 -0.74 -18.35
C ILE A 547 -13.21 -0.07 -19.59
N PHE A 548 -12.08 -0.62 -20.12
CA PHE A 548 -11.52 -0.16 -21.38
C PHE A 548 -12.54 -0.22 -22.53
N GLU A 549 -13.21 -1.36 -22.71
CA GLU A 549 -14.22 -1.55 -23.74
C GLU A 549 -15.34 -0.54 -23.64
N TYR A 550 -15.84 -0.25 -22.41
CA TYR A 550 -16.85 0.77 -22.18
C TYR A 550 -16.35 2.17 -22.57
N ILE A 551 -15.13 2.55 -22.17
CA ILE A 551 -14.54 3.85 -22.54
C ILE A 551 -14.33 3.92 -24.05
N TYR A 552 -13.76 2.92 -24.66
CA TYR A 552 -13.52 2.85 -26.10
C TYR A 552 -14.81 2.99 -26.94
N ARG A 553 -15.88 2.36 -26.47
CA ARG A 553 -17.19 2.40 -27.15
C ARG A 553 -17.85 3.75 -27.06
N ASN A 554 -17.81 4.39 -25.89
CA ASN A 554 -18.68 5.51 -25.57
C ASN A 554 -17.98 6.88 -25.58
N PHE A 555 -16.64 6.91 -25.72
CA PHE A 555 -15.89 8.14 -25.66
C PHE A 555 -14.96 8.30 -26.88
N GLU A 556 -14.65 9.55 -27.22
CA GLU A 556 -13.75 9.92 -28.30
C GLU A 556 -12.74 10.96 -27.85
N LEU A 557 -11.61 11.07 -28.55
CA LEU A 557 -10.58 12.03 -28.26
C LEU A 557 -11.10 13.46 -28.38
N ALA A 558 -10.91 14.26 -27.36
CA ALA A 558 -11.44 15.63 -27.29
C ALA A 558 -10.74 16.58 -28.28
N SER A 559 -9.43 16.46 -28.45
CA SER A 559 -8.66 17.20 -29.44
C SER A 559 -7.36 16.44 -29.76
N SER A 560 -6.86 16.60 -30.98
CA SER A 560 -5.63 16.00 -31.44
C SER A 560 -4.42 16.93 -31.32
N GLU A 561 -4.59 18.18 -30.84
CA GLU A 561 -3.52 19.17 -30.81
C GLU A 561 -2.69 19.12 -29.52
N GLY A 562 -1.42 18.83 -29.63
CA GLY A 562 -0.40 19.11 -28.62
C GLY A 562 -0.12 18.02 -27.58
N HIS A 563 -0.36 16.76 -27.89
CA HIS A 563 -0.15 15.64 -26.95
C HIS A 563 1.31 15.19 -26.90
N GLN A 564 2.14 15.91 -26.17
CA GLN A 564 3.44 15.41 -25.68
C GLN A 564 3.30 14.72 -24.31
N ASP A 565 2.11 14.82 -23.70
CA ASP A 565 1.86 14.37 -22.33
C ASP A 565 1.27 12.95 -22.30
N SER A 566 1.53 12.25 -21.21
CA SER A 566 1.07 10.88 -20.95
C SER A 566 -0.45 10.76 -20.67
N HIS A 567 -1.21 11.85 -20.81
CA HIS A 567 -2.65 11.91 -20.52
C HIS A 567 -3.40 12.63 -21.63
N TYR A 568 -4.60 12.16 -21.93
CA TYR A 568 -5.49 12.78 -22.89
C TYR A 568 -6.94 12.78 -22.41
N VAL A 569 -7.68 13.78 -22.90
CA VAL A 569 -9.09 13.95 -22.56
C VAL A 569 -9.94 13.24 -23.58
N VAL A 570 -10.91 12.47 -23.10
CA VAL A 570 -11.94 11.87 -23.95
C VAL A 570 -13.31 12.36 -23.52
N HIS A 571 -14.16 12.71 -24.51
CA HIS A 571 -15.52 13.19 -24.35
C HIS A 571 -16.52 12.13 -24.81
N ALA A 572 -17.73 12.22 -24.30
CA ALA A 572 -18.82 11.37 -24.75
C ALA A 572 -19.00 11.48 -26.27
N ARG A 573 -19.08 10.34 -26.94
CA ARG A 573 -19.46 10.27 -28.36
C ARG A 573 -20.93 10.62 -28.55
N PRO A 574 -21.28 11.25 -29.66
CA PRO A 574 -22.67 11.45 -30.05
C PRO A 574 -23.42 10.11 -30.21
N GLN A 575 -22.74 9.10 -30.71
CA GLN A 575 -23.24 7.72 -30.84
C GLN A 575 -22.14 6.75 -30.41
N PRO A 576 -22.50 5.69 -29.66
CA PRO A 576 -21.56 4.65 -29.29
C PRO A 576 -20.93 3.99 -30.53
N ARG A 577 -19.62 3.71 -30.45
CA ARG A 577 -18.92 2.99 -31.51
C ARG A 577 -19.32 1.51 -31.50
N ASP A 578 -19.52 0.95 -32.67
CA ASP A 578 -19.66 -0.49 -32.80
C ASP A 578 -18.35 -1.21 -32.50
N ILE A 579 -18.45 -2.25 -31.69
CA ILE A 579 -17.30 -3.10 -31.36
C ILE A 579 -17.34 -4.33 -32.23
N VAL A 580 -16.40 -4.44 -33.13
CA VAL A 580 -16.22 -5.59 -34.02
C VAL A 580 -15.00 -6.37 -33.58
N HIS A 581 -15.16 -7.66 -33.37
CA HIS A 581 -14.08 -8.60 -33.10
C HIS A 581 -13.90 -9.52 -34.30
N GLU A 582 -12.82 -9.34 -35.04
CA GLU A 582 -12.45 -10.24 -36.13
C GLU A 582 -11.59 -11.36 -35.60
N ASN A 583 -12.04 -12.59 -35.79
CA ASN A 583 -11.32 -13.76 -35.30
C ASN A 583 -9.97 -13.91 -36.02
N LEU A 584 -8.94 -14.20 -35.28
CA LEU A 584 -7.60 -14.49 -35.77
C LEU A 584 -7.37 -16.00 -35.66
N PRO A 585 -7.52 -16.78 -36.77
CA PRO A 585 -7.31 -18.21 -36.74
C PRO A 585 -5.82 -18.52 -36.48
N PHE A 586 -5.58 -19.47 -35.60
CA PHE A 586 -4.24 -19.88 -35.21
C PHE A 586 -4.10 -21.39 -35.05
N THR A 587 -2.87 -21.85 -35.13
CA THR A 587 -2.45 -23.21 -34.81
C THR A 587 -1.54 -23.21 -33.59
N VAL A 588 -1.46 -24.35 -32.92
CA VAL A 588 -0.57 -24.53 -31.76
C VAL A 588 0.51 -25.56 -32.15
N PRO A 589 1.56 -25.13 -32.86
CA PRO A 589 2.58 -26.07 -33.35
C PRO A 589 3.41 -26.70 -32.22
N ARG A 590 3.49 -26.00 -31.08
CA ARG A 590 4.27 -26.49 -29.94
C ARG A 590 3.61 -26.07 -28.61
N GLN A 591 3.28 -27.05 -27.78
CA GLN A 591 2.84 -26.87 -26.44
C GLN A 591 3.77 -27.63 -25.48
N MET A 592 4.43 -26.92 -24.57
CA MET A 592 5.16 -27.49 -23.45
C MET A 592 4.36 -27.33 -22.17
N ALA A 593 4.74 -28.00 -21.08
CA ALA A 593 4.07 -27.84 -19.79
C ALA A 593 4.06 -26.39 -19.36
N GLY A 594 2.91 -25.72 -19.55
CA GLY A 594 2.67 -24.34 -19.17
C GLY A 594 3.09 -23.26 -20.17
N SER A 595 3.92 -23.55 -21.17
CA SER A 595 4.37 -22.60 -22.20
C SER A 595 3.96 -23.08 -23.59
N GLY A 596 3.86 -22.17 -24.55
CA GLY A 596 3.54 -22.52 -25.91
C GLY A 596 3.80 -21.43 -26.93
N ILE A 597 3.68 -21.80 -28.19
CA ILE A 597 3.72 -20.88 -29.32
C ILE A 597 2.40 -21.06 -30.07
N LEU A 598 1.72 -19.95 -30.32
CA LEU A 598 0.59 -19.89 -31.24
C LEU A 598 1.07 -19.23 -32.53
N LYS A 599 0.79 -19.83 -33.65
CA LYS A 599 1.12 -19.28 -34.97
C LYS A 599 -0.18 -18.90 -35.68
N LEU A 600 -0.27 -17.66 -36.14
CA LEU A 600 -1.39 -17.22 -36.97
C LEU A 600 -1.32 -17.90 -38.35
N GLU A 601 -2.46 -18.15 -38.97
CA GLU A 601 -2.52 -18.64 -40.37
C GLU A 601 -2.00 -17.59 -41.35
N THR A 602 -2.23 -16.33 -41.04
CA THR A 602 -1.72 -15.16 -41.79
C THR A 602 -1.26 -14.07 -40.84
N ALA A 603 -0.08 -13.53 -41.11
CA ALA A 603 0.39 -12.34 -40.38
C ALA A 603 -0.62 -11.19 -40.51
N THR A 604 -0.86 -10.48 -39.44
CA THR A 604 -1.90 -9.45 -39.41
C THR A 604 -1.40 -8.15 -38.75
N ALA A 605 -1.95 -7.01 -39.22
CA ALA A 605 -1.80 -5.72 -38.58
C ALA A 605 -2.99 -5.49 -37.62
N CYS A 606 -2.80 -5.78 -36.36
CA CYS A 606 -3.82 -5.58 -35.34
C CYS A 606 -3.21 -4.84 -34.17
N GLY A 607 -3.67 -3.62 -33.92
CA GLY A 607 -3.15 -2.78 -32.85
C GLY A 607 -3.67 -3.13 -31.45
N ILE A 608 -4.88 -3.72 -31.35
CA ILE A 608 -5.45 -4.19 -30.09
C ILE A 608 -5.99 -5.60 -30.27
N VAL A 609 -5.40 -6.54 -29.55
CA VAL A 609 -5.76 -7.95 -29.58
C VAL A 609 -6.58 -8.32 -28.37
N ARG A 610 -7.76 -8.89 -28.59
CA ARG A 610 -8.57 -9.56 -27.58
C ARG A 610 -8.07 -10.98 -27.42
N VAL A 611 -7.70 -11.35 -26.22
CA VAL A 611 -7.20 -12.68 -25.89
C VAL A 611 -8.14 -13.32 -24.87
N GLU A 612 -8.68 -14.49 -25.22
CA GLU A 612 -9.40 -15.34 -24.27
C GLU A 612 -8.49 -16.46 -23.81
N MET A 613 -8.30 -16.55 -22.51
CA MET A 613 -7.41 -17.54 -21.94
C MET A 613 -7.93 -18.10 -20.62
N ALA A 614 -7.41 -19.26 -20.23
CA ALA A 614 -7.62 -19.86 -18.92
C ALA A 614 -6.29 -20.26 -18.30
N LEU A 615 -6.14 -19.96 -17.02
CA LEU A 615 -5.01 -20.41 -16.23
C LEU A 615 -5.48 -21.53 -15.29
N LYS A 616 -5.09 -22.75 -15.58
CA LYS A 616 -5.46 -23.94 -14.82
C LYS A 616 -4.33 -24.39 -13.92
N PHE A 617 -4.61 -24.54 -12.64
CA PHE A 617 -3.65 -24.99 -11.63
C PHE A 617 -3.87 -26.45 -11.27
N ARG A 618 -2.78 -27.22 -11.17
CA ARG A 618 -2.79 -28.59 -10.66
C ARG A 618 -2.75 -28.67 -9.14
N LYS A 619 -2.26 -27.62 -8.46
CA LYS A 619 -2.15 -27.50 -7.00
C LYS A 619 -2.95 -26.30 -6.49
N ASN A 620 -3.16 -26.23 -5.18
CA ASN A 620 -3.92 -25.14 -4.56
C ASN A 620 -3.33 -23.76 -4.93
N PRO A 621 -4.04 -22.93 -5.71
CA PRO A 621 -3.53 -21.65 -6.17
C PRO A 621 -3.39 -20.61 -5.05
N TYR A 622 -3.99 -20.82 -3.88
CA TYR A 622 -3.89 -19.93 -2.74
C TYR A 622 -2.53 -20.01 -2.02
N LEU A 623 -1.83 -21.15 -2.15
CA LEU A 623 -0.50 -21.36 -1.57
C LEU A 623 0.62 -21.16 -2.58
N PHE A 624 0.34 -21.31 -3.88
CA PHE A 624 1.35 -21.31 -4.95
C PHE A 624 0.86 -20.42 -6.09
N ARG A 625 1.01 -19.10 -5.93
CA ARG A 625 0.54 -18.15 -6.93
C ARG A 625 1.54 -18.01 -8.05
N PRO A 626 1.11 -18.14 -9.31
CA PRO A 626 1.92 -17.63 -10.39
C PRO A 626 1.85 -16.11 -10.37
N SER A 627 2.97 -15.49 -10.58
CA SER A 627 3.07 -14.04 -10.68
C SER A 627 2.39 -13.46 -11.91
N GLY A 628 2.04 -14.30 -12.91
CA GLY A 628 1.34 -13.88 -14.13
C GLY A 628 1.68 -14.75 -15.33
N ILE A 629 1.22 -14.30 -16.47
CA ILE A 629 1.50 -14.88 -17.78
C ILE A 629 2.25 -13.83 -18.59
N GLU A 630 3.43 -14.16 -19.05
CA GLU A 630 4.17 -13.32 -19.99
C GLU A 630 3.72 -13.69 -21.42
N LEU A 631 3.36 -12.67 -22.19
CA LEU A 631 2.99 -12.78 -23.59
C LEU A 631 4.01 -12.02 -24.43
N ASN A 632 4.49 -12.63 -25.51
CA ASN A 632 5.38 -12.03 -26.49
C ASN A 632 4.75 -12.15 -27.87
N PHE A 633 4.38 -11.03 -28.46
CA PHE A 633 3.90 -10.93 -29.83
C PHE A 633 5.10 -10.67 -30.74
N ASN A 634 5.26 -11.46 -31.79
CA ASN A 634 6.43 -11.42 -32.65
C ASN A 634 6.03 -11.36 -34.13
N ASP A 635 6.91 -10.77 -34.95
CA ASP A 635 6.90 -10.80 -36.40
C ASP A 635 8.21 -11.46 -36.86
N GLY A 636 8.16 -12.69 -37.26
CA GLY A 636 9.36 -13.52 -37.46
C GLY A 636 10.22 -13.56 -36.18
N ASP A 637 11.46 -13.10 -36.27
CA ASP A 637 12.38 -13.04 -35.11
C ASP A 637 12.32 -11.72 -34.34
N GLN A 638 11.47 -10.78 -34.75
CA GLN A 638 11.36 -9.46 -34.12
C GLN A 638 10.26 -9.46 -33.08
N ASN A 639 10.58 -9.02 -31.87
CA ASN A 639 9.58 -8.80 -30.81
C ASN A 639 8.81 -7.50 -31.10
N VAL A 640 7.50 -7.63 -31.29
CA VAL A 640 6.57 -6.52 -31.52
C VAL A 640 6.10 -5.95 -30.21
N TRP A 641 5.76 -6.81 -29.26
CA TRP A 641 5.30 -6.43 -27.93
C TRP A 641 5.58 -7.56 -26.92
N ARG A 642 5.96 -7.17 -25.74
CA ARG A 642 6.16 -8.05 -24.60
C ARG A 642 5.52 -7.46 -23.37
N GLY A 643 4.69 -8.20 -22.69
CA GLY A 643 4.03 -7.72 -21.48
C GLY A 643 3.50 -8.81 -20.59
N LEU A 644 2.94 -8.40 -19.48
CA LEU A 644 2.46 -9.24 -18.42
C LEU A 644 0.94 -9.21 -18.34
N VAL A 645 0.34 -10.38 -18.26
CA VAL A 645 -1.10 -10.58 -18.01
C VAL A 645 -1.29 -11.21 -16.64
N ARG A 646 -2.20 -10.66 -15.84
CA ARG A 646 -2.64 -11.26 -14.58
C ARG A 646 -3.96 -12.00 -14.80
N PRO A 647 -4.14 -13.20 -14.23
CA PRO A 647 -5.41 -13.89 -14.34
C PRO A 647 -6.49 -13.14 -13.57
N LEU A 648 -7.58 -12.76 -14.25
CA LEU A 648 -8.76 -12.16 -13.65
C LEU A 648 -9.62 -13.19 -12.90
N GLU A 649 -9.54 -14.44 -13.31
CA GLU A 649 -10.23 -15.59 -12.71
C GLU A 649 -9.29 -16.79 -12.64
N ILE A 650 -9.36 -17.55 -11.53
CA ILE A 650 -8.58 -18.78 -11.35
C ILE A 650 -9.40 -19.98 -11.84
N ASN A 651 -8.80 -20.83 -12.63
CA ASN A 651 -9.40 -22.04 -13.22
C ASN A 651 -10.66 -21.78 -14.07
N LYS A 652 -10.89 -20.52 -14.48
CA LYS A 652 -11.96 -20.13 -15.38
C LYS A 652 -11.40 -19.35 -16.55
N PRO A 653 -12.04 -19.41 -17.73
CA PRO A 653 -11.71 -18.52 -18.82
C PRO A 653 -11.92 -17.05 -18.43
N PHE A 654 -11.03 -16.20 -18.88
CA PHE A 654 -11.16 -14.75 -18.80
C PHE A 654 -10.69 -14.11 -20.11
N THR A 655 -11.20 -12.91 -20.35
CA THR A 655 -10.85 -12.11 -21.52
C THR A 655 -9.97 -10.95 -21.09
N THR A 656 -8.98 -10.62 -21.90
CA THR A 656 -8.15 -9.42 -21.73
C THR A 656 -7.91 -8.77 -23.09
N TYR A 657 -7.48 -7.51 -23.07
CA TYR A 657 -7.02 -6.77 -24.24
C TYR A 657 -5.53 -6.48 -24.11
N ILE A 658 -4.82 -6.58 -25.22
CA ILE A 658 -3.39 -6.26 -25.33
C ILE A 658 -3.26 -5.18 -26.39
N SER A 659 -2.62 -4.06 -26.04
CA SER A 659 -2.26 -3.03 -27.02
C SER A 659 -0.87 -3.31 -27.58
N LEU A 660 -0.79 -3.55 -28.87
CA LEU A 660 0.47 -3.68 -29.62
C LEU A 660 0.96 -2.32 -30.16
N LEU A 661 0.19 -1.27 -29.93
CA LEU A 661 0.50 0.09 -30.34
C LEU A 661 1.56 0.68 -29.43
N ASP A 662 2.41 1.53 -30.00
CA ASP A 662 3.24 2.37 -29.17
C ASP A 662 2.39 3.44 -28.44
N ARG A 663 2.99 4.04 -27.42
CA ARG A 663 2.29 4.97 -26.53
C ARG A 663 1.80 6.22 -27.24
N THR A 664 2.50 6.67 -28.28
CA THR A 664 2.14 7.88 -29.04
C THR A 664 0.99 7.65 -30.00
N THR A 665 0.86 6.44 -30.49
CA THR A 665 -0.22 6.04 -31.42
C THR A 665 -1.47 5.54 -30.71
N PHE A 666 -1.35 5.03 -29.47
CA PHE A 666 -2.50 4.48 -28.73
C PHE A 666 -3.65 5.48 -28.54
N GLN A 667 -3.36 6.77 -28.31
CA GLN A 667 -4.40 7.79 -28.17
C GLN A 667 -5.32 7.86 -29.39
N ASN A 668 -4.77 7.62 -30.59
CA ASN A 668 -5.51 7.70 -31.85
C ASN A 668 -6.60 6.61 -31.97
N VAL A 669 -6.53 5.58 -31.13
CA VAL A 669 -7.57 4.54 -31.02
C VAL A 669 -8.93 5.15 -30.68
N PHE A 670 -8.95 6.26 -29.92
CA PHE A 670 -10.19 6.99 -29.60
C PHE A 670 -10.64 7.95 -30.71
N GLY A 671 -9.81 8.18 -31.71
CA GLY A 671 -10.15 8.93 -32.93
C GLY A 671 -10.96 8.13 -33.94
N GLU A 672 -11.16 8.71 -35.12
CA GLU A 672 -11.85 8.08 -36.25
C GLU A 672 -10.89 7.66 -37.38
N SER A 673 -9.69 8.21 -37.38
CA SER A 673 -8.68 7.91 -38.40
C SER A 673 -8.00 6.57 -38.14
N PRO A 674 -7.60 5.85 -39.20
CA PRO A 674 -6.82 4.64 -39.06
C PRO A 674 -5.51 4.88 -38.29
N VAL A 675 -5.12 3.93 -37.46
CA VAL A 675 -3.93 3.94 -36.62
C VAL A 675 -2.89 3.00 -37.24
N GLU A 676 -1.66 3.46 -37.38
CA GLU A 676 -0.57 2.60 -37.83
C GLU A 676 -0.31 1.50 -36.80
N SER A 677 -0.22 0.26 -37.27
CA SER A 677 0.00 -0.92 -36.44
C SER A 677 1.07 -1.83 -37.05
N ARG A 678 1.85 -2.44 -36.19
CA ARG A 678 2.87 -3.41 -36.62
C ARG A 678 2.23 -4.74 -36.99
N MET A 679 2.83 -5.41 -37.97
CA MET A 679 2.50 -6.79 -38.30
C MET A 679 2.98 -7.73 -37.19
N TRP A 680 2.28 -8.84 -36.99
CA TRP A 680 2.75 -9.95 -36.15
C TRP A 680 2.17 -11.28 -36.68
N ASP A 681 2.91 -12.35 -36.46
CA ASP A 681 2.57 -13.68 -37.04
C ASP A 681 2.49 -14.78 -35.97
N HIS A 682 3.07 -14.57 -34.78
CA HIS A 682 2.98 -15.55 -33.71
C HIS A 682 3.01 -14.93 -32.31
N LEU A 683 2.48 -15.68 -31.37
CA LEU A 683 2.39 -15.35 -29.95
C LEU A 683 3.06 -16.43 -29.12
N GLU A 684 4.08 -16.06 -28.38
CA GLU A 684 4.68 -16.91 -27.37
C GLU A 684 4.08 -16.59 -26.01
N TYR A 685 3.86 -17.61 -25.18
CA TYR A 685 3.35 -17.42 -23.83
C TYR A 685 4.04 -18.34 -22.85
N HIS A 686 4.33 -17.80 -21.63
CA HIS A 686 4.88 -18.59 -20.54
C HIS A 686 4.36 -18.10 -19.19
N PRO A 687 4.18 -19.03 -18.23
CA PRO A 687 3.89 -18.63 -16.87
C PRO A 687 5.15 -18.01 -16.28
N LEU A 688 5.03 -16.85 -15.63
CA LEU A 688 6.10 -16.32 -14.82
C LEU A 688 6.33 -17.27 -13.64
N LYS A 689 7.58 -17.64 -13.42
CA LYS A 689 7.98 -18.55 -12.36
C LYS A 689 7.73 -17.90 -10.98
N ALA A 690 6.85 -18.49 -10.20
CA ALA A 690 6.85 -18.27 -8.76
C ALA A 690 8.02 -19.04 -8.16
N ASP A 691 9.14 -18.38 -7.93
CA ASP A 691 10.44 -19.02 -7.77
C ASP A 691 10.64 -19.91 -6.54
N LEU A 692 9.77 -19.87 -5.55
CA LEU A 692 9.97 -20.63 -4.31
C LEU A 692 9.37 -22.03 -4.30
N LEU A 693 8.35 -22.35 -5.08
CA LEU A 693 7.61 -23.61 -4.93
C LEU A 693 7.12 -24.29 -6.23
N GLY A 694 7.69 -23.93 -7.38
CA GLY A 694 7.53 -24.71 -8.61
C GLY A 694 6.41 -24.26 -9.54
N SER A 695 6.80 -23.62 -10.62
CA SER A 695 5.97 -23.16 -11.75
C SER A 695 5.36 -24.25 -12.62
N GLU A 696 5.75 -25.50 -12.45
CA GLU A 696 5.28 -26.63 -13.26
C GLU A 696 3.82 -27.02 -13.04
N SER A 697 3.13 -26.32 -12.13
CA SER A 697 1.75 -26.63 -11.75
C SER A 697 0.68 -25.85 -12.52
N ALA A 698 1.05 -24.88 -13.33
CA ALA A 698 0.10 -24.08 -14.10
C ALA A 698 0.09 -24.47 -15.58
N ARG A 699 -1.12 -24.60 -16.15
CA ARG A 699 -1.32 -24.80 -17.59
C ARG A 699 -2.09 -23.60 -18.12
N ILE A 700 -1.51 -22.93 -19.13
CA ILE A 700 -2.14 -21.85 -19.86
C ILE A 700 -2.84 -22.45 -21.09
N GLU A 701 -4.10 -22.11 -21.26
CA GLU A 701 -4.87 -22.44 -22.46
C GLU A 701 -5.39 -21.13 -23.06
N ILE A 702 -4.92 -20.76 -24.24
CA ILE A 702 -5.47 -19.66 -25.04
C ILE A 702 -6.48 -20.29 -25.98
N THR A 703 -7.74 -19.85 -25.85
CA THR A 703 -8.87 -20.45 -26.58
C THR A 703 -9.30 -19.61 -27.76
N HIS A 704 -9.07 -18.31 -27.72
CA HIS A 704 -9.53 -17.40 -28.76
C HIS A 704 -8.64 -16.16 -28.86
N LEU A 705 -8.38 -15.75 -30.10
CA LEU A 705 -7.73 -14.48 -30.45
C LEU A 705 -8.62 -13.72 -31.42
N ALA A 706 -8.78 -12.42 -31.20
CA ALA A 706 -9.51 -11.58 -32.13
C ALA A 706 -8.92 -10.17 -32.19
N CYS A 707 -8.99 -9.56 -33.35
CA CYS A 707 -8.64 -8.15 -33.54
C CYS A 707 -9.82 -7.26 -33.21
N LEU A 708 -9.62 -6.26 -32.37
CA LEU A 708 -10.61 -5.26 -32.06
C LEU A 708 -10.67 -4.23 -33.18
N ASN A 709 -11.82 -4.09 -33.84
CA ASN A 709 -12.06 -3.13 -34.94
C ASN A 709 -10.90 -3.08 -35.96
N PRO A 710 -10.63 -4.16 -36.71
CA PRO A 710 -9.45 -4.28 -37.57
C PRO A 710 -9.36 -3.16 -38.62
N GLN A 711 -10.50 -2.61 -39.07
CA GLN A 711 -10.55 -1.47 -40.00
C GLN A 711 -9.89 -0.19 -39.45
N MET A 712 -9.67 -0.13 -38.13
CA MET A 712 -8.95 1.00 -37.51
C MET A 712 -7.42 0.87 -37.61
N PHE A 713 -6.90 -0.27 -38.10
CA PHE A 713 -5.46 -0.51 -38.14
C PHE A 713 -4.99 -0.62 -39.58
N ALA A 714 -3.93 0.10 -39.89
CA ALA A 714 -3.27 0.08 -41.19
C ALA A 714 -1.80 -0.34 -41.05
N VAL A 715 -1.30 -1.06 -42.02
CA VAL A 715 0.14 -1.32 -42.12
C VAL A 715 0.85 -0.04 -42.52
N PRO A 716 1.96 0.34 -41.87
CA PRO A 716 2.79 1.46 -42.34
C PRO A 716 3.20 1.22 -43.81
N GLN A 717 3.01 2.22 -44.65
CA GLN A 717 3.39 2.16 -46.08
C GLN A 717 4.90 2.25 -46.24
#